data_325cd819f83b4e46747286a557c23044
#
_entry.id   325cd819f83b4e46747286a557c23044
#
_cell.length_a   1.000
_cell.length_b   1.000
_cell.length_c   1.000
_cell.angle_alpha   90.00
_cell.angle_beta   90.00
_cell.angle_gamma   90.00
#
_symmetry.space_group_name_H-M   'P 1'
#
loop_
_entity.id
_entity.type
_entity.pdbx_description
1 polymer ?
#
loop_
_entity_poly.entity_id
_entity_poly.type
_entity_poly.pdbx_seq_one_letter_code
_entity_poly.pdbx_strand_id
1 'polypeptide(L)'
;MQKKPGETGIHYLWPALVLLLIAGFFTLCQSRMQTDFPVLRPADGVLDAREVDFSGQVYHLVNSWDYYPGEILGPESFAIPEAAPEKQNNSPLDITKGTWRIRILTQPEIYLSLCSFSIDYSTRVFVNGKEVRNIGFVSDNSLEAVPKVRYMTLPLYSGENGEIEIIYQYANYVHHDGGFIQHTLISTPENIDEYQRGLALNAMVFCGGLMMLFFYFLFCAAFQKNREYAALALCCLIIALRNHFFFVQHLLPAGISFYIEYRLVILDVSWIPMATVFLLAAFFPQSAGKKTLLGFASLCLTLCVLHFILDTHDLVLLCHICYYTCLPFALWFLIRLFLFFRKQKPNVPDGIALLAILFFTFMLIREGMATGTNSFVNHFGITPLAMLVCILLLAIVNNEKISRQMAQLQEERQRNELLSQMNATNHDFLRTVAHELKTPLTVISGYAQLIERQMKRDQLSEKTPERLETIHSEADRLAEMVSRLMDYTYGQAKTAEMSAVKIDELFRSASAIMTPVCAKKNNTLIFRNDCASQLHGNSEMLLQVLINLIVNASRHTEEGRITVDAKDTGNWAEISVSDTGRGIAPEDVPHIFEKGYTTDEGSGLGLAICRETIALHGGELSLAATGPEGSVFRFTVPKEDRS
;
A
#
# COMPACT_ATOMS: atom_id res chain seq x y z
N MET A 1 -12.83 -3.97 -19.61
CA MET A 1 -12.36 -5.33 -19.23
C MET A 1 -12.36 -5.39 -17.69
N GLN A 2 -13.40 -5.99 -17.10
CA GLN A 2 -13.50 -6.23 -15.66
C GLN A 2 -12.54 -7.38 -15.31
N LYS A 3 -11.49 -7.09 -14.54
CA LYS A 3 -10.64 -8.12 -13.93
C LYS A 3 -11.47 -8.94 -12.95
N LYS A 4 -11.50 -10.25 -13.13
CA LYS A 4 -12.16 -11.21 -12.23
C LYS A 4 -11.60 -11.09 -10.82
N PRO A 5 -12.42 -11.11 -9.75
CA PRO A 5 -11.99 -10.93 -8.36
C PRO A 5 -11.10 -12.05 -7.76
N GLY A 6 -10.67 -13.03 -8.56
CA GLY A 6 -9.86 -14.16 -8.11
C GLY A 6 -8.33 -14.04 -8.32
N GLU A 7 -7.86 -13.11 -9.17
CA GLU A 7 -6.43 -13.06 -9.52
C GLU A 7 -5.55 -12.27 -8.55
N THR A 8 -6.15 -11.48 -7.65
CA THR A 8 -5.39 -10.64 -6.71
C THR A 8 -4.81 -11.40 -5.51
N GLY A 9 -5.31 -12.58 -5.19
CA GLY A 9 -4.84 -13.38 -4.05
C GLY A 9 -3.51 -14.11 -4.30
N ILE A 10 -3.22 -14.49 -5.53
CA ILE A 10 -2.06 -15.34 -5.87
C ILE A 10 -0.74 -14.54 -5.86
N HIS A 11 -0.78 -13.25 -6.25
CA HIS A 11 0.41 -12.38 -6.25
C HIS A 11 0.98 -12.09 -4.85
N TYR A 12 0.17 -12.21 -3.77
CA TYR A 12 0.63 -12.02 -2.38
C TYR A 12 1.16 -13.30 -1.74
N LEU A 13 0.72 -14.46 -2.21
CA LEU A 13 1.17 -15.76 -1.68
C LEU A 13 2.66 -16.00 -1.98
N TRP A 14 3.16 -15.59 -3.12
CA TRP A 14 4.56 -15.80 -3.52
C TRP A 14 5.57 -15.05 -2.63
N PRO A 15 5.46 -13.72 -2.39
CA PRO A 15 6.36 -13.01 -1.49
C PRO A 15 6.27 -13.50 -0.05
N ALA A 16 5.06 -13.82 0.44
CA ALA A 16 4.87 -14.38 1.77
C ALA A 16 5.49 -15.79 1.88
N LEU A 17 5.36 -16.62 0.85
CA LEU A 17 5.99 -17.95 0.80
C LEU A 17 7.52 -17.87 0.75
N VAL A 18 8.07 -16.96 -0.05
CA VAL A 18 9.52 -16.70 -0.12
C VAL A 18 10.05 -16.23 1.23
N LEU A 19 9.34 -15.32 1.91
CA LEU A 19 9.72 -14.85 3.24
C LEU A 19 9.62 -15.95 4.30
N LEU A 20 8.59 -16.80 4.24
CA LEU A 20 8.48 -17.99 5.09
C LEU A 20 9.60 -18.99 4.84
N LEU A 21 10.00 -19.20 3.59
CA LEU A 21 11.13 -20.06 3.23
C LEU A 21 12.45 -19.48 3.72
N ILE A 22 12.67 -18.17 3.58
CA ILE A 22 13.84 -17.47 4.08
C ILE A 22 13.85 -17.56 5.63
N ALA A 23 12.74 -17.26 6.29
CA ALA A 23 12.60 -17.39 7.74
C ALA A 23 12.84 -18.83 8.20
N GLY A 24 12.27 -19.82 7.50
CA GLY A 24 12.47 -21.24 7.76
C GLY A 24 13.92 -21.68 7.58
N PHE A 25 14.59 -21.23 6.51
CA PHE A 25 16.02 -21.49 6.27
C PHE A 25 16.89 -20.90 7.39
N PHE A 26 16.65 -19.64 7.76
CA PHE A 26 17.37 -19.00 8.86
C PHE A 26 17.06 -19.67 10.21
N THR A 27 15.80 -20.06 10.47
CA THR A 27 15.44 -20.80 11.69
C THR A 27 16.15 -22.16 11.73
N LEU A 28 16.28 -22.84 10.59
CA LEU A 28 17.00 -24.12 10.47
C LEU A 28 18.52 -23.93 10.66
N CYS A 29 19.08 -22.88 10.09
CA CYS A 29 20.49 -22.51 10.31
C CYS A 29 20.73 -22.20 11.79
N GLN A 30 19.79 -21.51 12.43
CA GLN A 30 19.90 -21.11 13.82
C GLN A 30 19.62 -22.25 14.80
N SER A 31 18.68 -23.18 14.50
CA SER A 31 18.49 -24.38 15.30
C SER A 31 19.71 -25.29 15.32
N ARG A 32 20.51 -25.26 14.24
CA ARG A 32 21.82 -25.92 14.22
C ARG A 32 22.91 -25.17 15.01
N MET A 33 22.69 -23.89 15.31
CA MET A 33 23.61 -23.05 16.10
C MET A 33 23.19 -22.89 17.56
N GLN A 34 21.90 -23.05 17.89
CA GLN A 34 21.43 -23.29 19.25
C GLN A 34 21.71 -24.75 19.60
N THR A 35 22.98 -25.10 19.69
CA THR A 35 23.33 -26.31 20.38
C THR A 35 22.94 -26.13 21.85
N ASP A 36 22.01 -26.94 22.34
CA ASP A 36 21.84 -27.17 23.77
C ASP A 36 23.18 -27.74 24.23
N PHE A 37 24.08 -26.86 24.65
CA PHE A 37 25.36 -27.31 25.18
C PHE A 37 25.09 -28.21 26.37
N PRO A 38 25.71 -29.40 26.44
CA PRO A 38 25.61 -30.23 27.61
C PRO A 38 26.09 -29.43 28.82
N VAL A 39 25.37 -29.58 29.92
CA VAL A 39 25.57 -28.75 31.10
C VAL A 39 26.51 -29.46 32.08
N LEU A 40 27.59 -28.81 32.44
CA LEU A 40 28.47 -29.22 33.54
C LEU A 40 28.06 -28.48 34.83
N ARG A 41 27.82 -29.22 35.87
CA ARG A 41 27.38 -28.71 37.18
C ARG A 41 28.44 -28.96 38.23
N PRO A 42 29.18 -27.94 38.69
CA PRO A 42 30.02 -28.09 39.86
C PRO A 42 29.23 -28.44 41.10
N ALA A 43 29.82 -29.20 41.99
CA ALA A 43 29.28 -29.47 43.32
C ALA A 43 30.25 -28.89 44.34
N ASP A 44 29.78 -28.04 45.24
CA ASP A 44 30.59 -27.39 46.29
C ASP A 44 31.89 -26.76 45.76
N GLY A 45 31.79 -25.97 44.70
CA GLY A 45 32.90 -25.29 44.09
C GLY A 45 33.89 -26.19 43.33
N VAL A 46 33.57 -27.48 43.15
CA VAL A 46 34.42 -28.45 42.45
C VAL A 46 33.64 -29.04 41.25
N LEU A 47 34.23 -28.99 40.07
CA LEU A 47 33.79 -29.68 38.87
C LEU A 47 34.66 -30.93 38.64
N ASP A 48 34.07 -32.12 38.74
CA ASP A 48 34.74 -33.34 38.30
C ASP A 48 34.47 -33.56 36.80
N ALA A 49 35.47 -33.30 35.99
CA ALA A 49 35.41 -33.40 34.53
C ALA A 49 36.46 -34.42 33.98
N ARG A 50 36.92 -35.35 34.80
CA ARG A 50 37.95 -36.35 34.40
C ARG A 50 37.45 -37.30 33.32
N GLU A 51 36.15 -37.56 33.26
CA GLU A 51 35.52 -38.40 32.24
C GLU A 51 34.89 -37.59 31.08
N VAL A 52 35.01 -36.26 31.09
CA VAL A 52 34.42 -35.40 30.07
C VAL A 52 35.33 -35.30 28.85
N ASP A 53 34.80 -35.63 27.69
CA ASP A 53 35.48 -35.40 26.40
C ASP A 53 35.22 -33.99 25.89
N PHE A 54 36.19 -33.11 26.05
CA PHE A 54 36.15 -31.73 25.56
C PHE A 54 36.48 -31.58 24.07
N SER A 55 36.98 -32.62 23.40
CA SER A 55 37.37 -32.54 21.99
C SER A 55 36.18 -32.51 21.04
N GLY A 56 35.07 -33.13 21.43
CA GLY A 56 33.91 -33.33 20.57
C GLY A 56 32.90 -32.17 20.58
N GLN A 57 32.86 -31.37 21.63
CA GLN A 57 31.80 -30.33 21.79
C GLN A 57 32.14 -29.29 22.86
N VAL A 58 31.35 -28.19 22.82
CA VAL A 58 31.39 -27.13 23.82
C VAL A 58 30.38 -27.45 24.96
N TYR A 59 30.76 -27.16 26.18
CA TYR A 59 29.96 -27.38 27.36
C TYR A 59 29.59 -26.05 28.02
N HIS A 60 28.40 -25.99 28.59
CA HIS A 60 27.94 -24.88 29.42
C HIS A 60 28.27 -25.18 30.89
N LEU A 61 29.07 -24.32 31.49
CA LEU A 61 29.45 -24.43 32.90
C LEU A 61 28.46 -23.60 33.73
N VAL A 62 27.65 -24.30 34.53
CA VAL A 62 26.69 -23.63 35.44
C VAL A 62 27.41 -23.07 36.65
N ASN A 63 26.88 -21.98 37.17
CA ASN A 63 27.42 -21.24 38.28
C ASN A 63 27.07 -21.90 39.62
N SER A 64 27.83 -22.86 40.04
CA SER A 64 27.88 -23.41 41.39
C SER A 64 29.29 -23.27 41.94
N TRP A 65 29.85 -22.06 41.81
CA TRP A 65 31.18 -21.71 42.28
C TRP A 65 31.11 -21.31 43.77
N ASP A 66 32.19 -21.51 44.51
CA ASP A 66 32.32 -20.96 45.84
C ASP A 66 32.32 -19.43 45.77
N TYR A 67 31.50 -18.78 46.58
CA TYR A 67 31.33 -17.33 46.53
C TYR A 67 31.67 -16.67 47.87
N TYR A 68 32.45 -15.58 47.77
CA TYR A 68 32.92 -14.77 48.90
C TYR A 68 32.46 -13.33 48.73
N PRO A 69 31.31 -12.98 49.29
CA PRO A 69 30.74 -11.66 49.09
C PRO A 69 31.46 -10.57 49.87
N GLY A 70 31.64 -9.41 49.22
CA GLY A 70 32.28 -8.24 49.85
C GLY A 70 33.78 -8.30 49.96
N GLU A 71 34.42 -9.41 49.61
CA GLU A 71 35.89 -9.62 49.77
C GLU A 71 36.59 -9.83 48.41
N ILE A 72 37.67 -9.12 48.19
CA ILE A 72 38.55 -9.28 47.04
C ILE A 72 39.71 -10.16 47.46
N LEU A 73 39.56 -11.48 47.31
CA LEU A 73 40.50 -12.49 47.78
C LEU A 73 41.46 -12.92 46.67
N GLY A 74 42.77 -12.87 46.93
CA GLY A 74 43.81 -13.39 46.03
C GLY A 74 44.10 -14.88 46.24
N PRO A 75 44.98 -15.49 45.41
CA PRO A 75 45.40 -16.88 45.54
C PRO A 75 46.00 -17.21 46.91
N GLU A 76 46.70 -16.24 47.52
CA GLU A 76 47.31 -16.34 48.85
C GLU A 76 46.30 -16.63 49.96
N SER A 77 45.05 -16.11 49.82
CA SER A 77 43.98 -16.33 50.80
C SER A 77 43.50 -17.77 50.85
N PHE A 78 43.81 -18.57 49.82
CA PHE A 78 43.40 -19.97 49.69
C PHE A 78 44.57 -20.96 49.85
N ALA A 79 45.78 -20.47 50.09
CA ALA A 79 46.98 -21.29 50.18
C ALA A 79 46.96 -22.16 51.47
N ILE A 80 46.27 -21.76 52.52
CA ILE A 80 46.14 -22.48 53.79
C ILE A 80 44.68 -22.90 53.96
N PRO A 81 44.33 -24.22 53.86
CA PRO A 81 42.95 -24.66 53.91
C PRO A 81 42.22 -24.34 55.22
N GLU A 82 42.92 -24.29 56.34
CA GLU A 82 42.35 -23.99 57.66
C GLU A 82 42.03 -22.52 57.90
N ALA A 83 42.61 -21.63 57.09
CA ALA A 83 42.39 -20.20 57.13
C ALA A 83 41.54 -19.68 55.95
N ALA A 84 40.94 -20.61 55.17
CA ALA A 84 40.10 -20.22 54.05
C ALA A 84 38.85 -19.45 54.51
N PRO A 85 38.49 -18.35 53.83
CA PRO A 85 37.29 -17.58 54.20
C PRO A 85 36.00 -18.40 54.11
N GLU A 86 34.98 -18.00 54.88
CA GLU A 86 33.69 -18.69 54.88
C GLU A 86 32.91 -18.42 53.59
N LYS A 87 32.53 -19.46 52.87
CA LYS A 87 31.79 -19.36 51.63
C LYS A 87 30.26 -19.17 51.87
N GLN A 88 29.59 -18.44 51.00
CA GLN A 88 28.14 -18.32 50.97
C GLN A 88 27.56 -19.10 49.78
N ASN A 89 26.50 -19.88 50.05
CA ASN A 89 25.88 -20.72 49.00
C ASN A 89 24.80 -19.96 48.18
N ASN A 90 24.41 -18.76 48.55
CA ASN A 90 23.44 -17.97 47.83
C ASN A 90 24.03 -16.64 47.38
N SER A 91 23.95 -16.34 46.09
CA SER A 91 24.31 -15.05 45.55
C SER A 91 23.27 -14.00 45.94
N PRO A 92 23.55 -13.05 46.84
CA PRO A 92 22.67 -11.91 47.04
C PRO A 92 22.77 -11.01 45.81
N LEU A 93 21.65 -10.55 45.34
CA LEU A 93 21.53 -9.72 44.13
C LEU A 93 22.19 -8.34 44.22
N ASP A 94 22.83 -8.00 45.33
CA ASP A 94 23.20 -6.58 45.64
C ASP A 94 24.60 -6.44 46.24
N ILE A 95 25.61 -7.12 45.69
CA ILE A 95 26.99 -6.99 46.17
C ILE A 95 27.86 -6.30 45.16
N THR A 96 28.45 -5.16 45.58
CA THR A 96 29.30 -4.29 44.77
C THR A 96 30.69 -4.88 44.48
N LYS A 97 31.12 -5.88 45.23
CA LYS A 97 32.40 -6.56 45.06
C LYS A 97 32.37 -7.98 45.62
N GLY A 98 33.30 -8.84 45.16
CA GLY A 98 33.41 -10.21 45.67
C GLY A 98 34.38 -11.05 44.89
N THR A 99 34.52 -12.28 45.37
CA THR A 99 35.40 -13.30 44.75
C THR A 99 34.62 -14.57 44.52
N TRP A 100 34.78 -15.13 43.33
CA TRP A 100 34.29 -16.47 42.97
C TRP A 100 35.47 -17.39 42.79
N ARG A 101 35.31 -18.65 43.21
CA ARG A 101 36.33 -19.69 43.09
C ARG A 101 35.71 -20.98 42.57
N ILE A 102 36.44 -21.63 41.66
CA ILE A 102 36.11 -22.98 41.18
C ILE A 102 37.36 -23.80 41.02
N ARG A 103 37.29 -25.09 41.33
CA ARG A 103 38.31 -26.08 41.02
C ARG A 103 37.75 -27.08 40.03
N ILE A 104 38.47 -27.31 38.94
CA ILE A 104 38.12 -28.24 37.88
C ILE A 104 39.10 -29.38 37.87
N LEU A 105 38.60 -30.58 38.10
CA LEU A 105 39.39 -31.81 38.03
C LEU A 105 39.26 -32.40 36.63
N THR A 106 40.36 -32.53 35.92
CA THR A 106 40.39 -33.05 34.54
C THR A 106 41.44 -34.14 34.39
N GLN A 107 41.65 -34.60 33.17
CA GLN A 107 42.84 -35.38 32.85
C GLN A 107 44.09 -34.49 32.96
N PRO A 108 45.27 -35.05 33.29
CA PRO A 108 46.55 -34.31 33.29
C PRO A 108 46.90 -33.75 31.89
N GLU A 109 47.62 -32.63 31.90
CA GLU A 109 48.18 -32.00 30.70
C GLU A 109 47.19 -31.59 29.62
N ILE A 110 45.93 -31.29 30.00
CA ILE A 110 44.88 -30.82 29.08
C ILE A 110 44.90 -29.29 28.97
N TYR A 111 44.82 -28.82 27.72
CA TYR A 111 44.54 -27.41 27.38
C TYR A 111 43.05 -27.21 27.15
N LEU A 112 42.47 -26.33 27.92
CA LEU A 112 41.05 -25.92 27.79
C LEU A 112 41.00 -24.40 27.61
N SER A 113 39.84 -23.95 27.17
CA SER A 113 39.50 -22.54 27.08
C SER A 113 38.15 -22.30 27.73
N LEU A 114 38.07 -21.32 28.61
CA LEU A 114 36.85 -20.87 29.23
C LEU A 114 36.47 -19.53 28.62
N CYS A 115 35.26 -19.47 28.06
CA CYS A 115 34.72 -18.27 27.48
C CYS A 115 33.56 -17.77 28.32
N SER A 116 33.65 -16.52 28.80
CA SER A 116 32.55 -15.83 29.49
C SER A 116 32.06 -14.65 28.66
N PHE A 117 30.76 -14.55 28.52
CA PHE A 117 30.11 -13.50 27.77
C PHE A 117 29.60 -12.40 28.70
N SER A 118 29.71 -11.15 28.26
CA SER A 118 29.17 -9.94 28.93
C SER A 118 29.75 -9.75 30.35
N ILE A 119 30.86 -9.05 30.41
CA ILE A 119 31.42 -8.54 31.65
C ILE A 119 31.32 -7.03 31.58
N ASP A 120 30.43 -6.46 32.36
CA ASP A 120 30.09 -5.02 32.39
C ASP A 120 30.69 -4.32 33.63
N TYR A 121 31.67 -4.96 34.29
CA TYR A 121 32.32 -4.50 35.51
C TYR A 121 33.81 -4.79 35.49
N SER A 122 34.54 -4.33 36.50
CA SER A 122 35.98 -4.62 36.59
C SER A 122 36.20 -6.05 37.11
N THR A 123 37.15 -6.72 36.50
CA THR A 123 37.41 -8.14 36.77
C THR A 123 38.92 -8.45 36.74
N ARG A 124 39.38 -9.25 37.71
CA ARG A 124 40.71 -9.82 37.71
C ARG A 124 40.60 -11.32 37.91
N VAL A 125 41.27 -12.09 37.05
CA VAL A 125 41.19 -13.56 37.07
C VAL A 125 42.55 -14.18 37.23
N PHE A 126 42.62 -15.10 38.16
CA PHE A 126 43.80 -15.94 38.40
C PHE A 126 43.46 -17.37 37.99
N VAL A 127 44.43 -18.02 37.34
CA VAL A 127 44.38 -19.46 37.00
C VAL A 127 45.61 -20.10 37.58
N ASN A 128 45.40 -21.12 38.41
CA ASN A 128 46.48 -21.81 39.12
C ASN A 128 47.45 -20.84 39.83
N GLY A 129 46.89 -19.85 40.51
CA GLY A 129 47.67 -18.84 41.28
C GLY A 129 48.29 -17.71 40.46
N LYS A 130 48.24 -17.75 39.13
CA LYS A 130 48.80 -16.70 38.25
C LYS A 130 47.72 -15.81 37.69
N GLU A 131 47.92 -14.48 37.73
CA GLU A 131 47.02 -13.53 37.05
C GLU A 131 47.09 -13.76 35.52
N VAL A 132 45.95 -14.13 34.93
CA VAL A 132 45.85 -14.43 33.50
C VAL A 132 45.12 -13.30 32.76
N ARG A 133 44.18 -12.66 33.43
CA ARG A 133 43.37 -11.61 32.79
C ARG A 133 43.02 -10.51 33.81
N ASN A 134 43.10 -9.28 33.33
CA ASN A 134 42.60 -8.10 34.06
C ASN A 134 41.76 -7.25 33.08
N ILE A 135 40.51 -7.05 33.41
CA ILE A 135 39.54 -6.26 32.63
C ILE A 135 39.06 -5.09 33.47
N GLY A 136 39.46 -3.88 33.09
CA GLY A 136 39.27 -2.71 33.91
C GLY A 136 40.28 -2.63 35.07
N PHE A 137 39.83 -2.12 36.21
CA PHE A 137 40.64 -2.07 37.43
C PHE A 137 39.77 -2.44 38.65
N VAL A 138 40.11 -3.56 39.27
CA VAL A 138 39.40 -4.04 40.47
C VAL A 138 40.00 -3.37 41.71
N SER A 139 39.14 -2.66 42.46
CA SER A 139 39.53 -2.00 43.71
C SER A 139 38.42 -2.13 44.76
N ASP A 140 38.80 -2.12 46.02
CA ASP A 140 37.89 -1.97 47.16
C ASP A 140 37.24 -0.56 47.24
N ASN A 141 37.85 0.41 46.58
CA ASN A 141 37.41 1.79 46.53
C ASN A 141 36.60 2.06 45.23
N SER A 142 35.36 2.48 45.38
CA SER A 142 34.49 2.79 44.25
C SER A 142 35.00 3.89 43.30
N LEU A 143 35.86 4.79 43.80
CA LEU A 143 36.46 5.87 43.00
C LEU A 143 37.64 5.39 42.13
N GLU A 144 38.25 4.29 42.52
CA GLU A 144 39.40 3.70 41.79
C GLU A 144 39.02 2.59 40.86
N ALA A 145 37.90 1.89 41.14
CA ALA A 145 37.41 0.82 40.29
C ALA A 145 37.04 1.33 38.91
N VAL A 146 37.58 0.76 37.87
CA VAL A 146 37.31 1.14 36.48
C VAL A 146 36.64 -0.02 35.76
N PRO A 147 35.32 0.03 35.53
CA PRO A 147 34.63 -1.00 34.81
C PRO A 147 34.97 -1.00 33.32
N LYS A 148 34.79 -2.14 32.65
CA LYS A 148 35.02 -2.28 31.21
C LYS A 148 34.12 -3.37 30.63
N VAL A 149 33.49 -3.12 29.48
CA VAL A 149 32.71 -4.13 28.74
C VAL A 149 33.65 -4.95 27.86
N ARG A 150 33.78 -6.23 28.15
CA ARG A 150 34.60 -7.13 27.33
C ARG A 150 34.15 -8.59 27.40
N TYR A 151 34.30 -9.31 26.30
CA TYR A 151 34.35 -10.77 26.34
C TYR A 151 35.64 -11.25 27.01
N MET A 152 35.50 -12.32 27.73
CA MET A 152 36.66 -12.94 28.37
C MET A 152 36.85 -14.35 27.84
N THR A 153 38.01 -14.60 27.29
CA THR A 153 38.47 -15.95 27.00
C THR A 153 39.72 -16.20 27.83
N LEU A 154 39.68 -17.26 28.63
CA LEU A 154 40.77 -17.64 29.53
C LEU A 154 41.41 -18.94 29.04
N PRO A 155 42.71 -18.95 28.78
CA PRO A 155 43.44 -20.19 28.56
C PRO A 155 43.60 -20.94 29.90
N LEU A 156 43.26 -22.20 29.92
CA LEU A 156 43.33 -23.07 31.08
C LEU A 156 44.28 -24.22 30.77
N TYR A 157 45.13 -24.58 31.74
CA TYR A 157 46.03 -25.72 31.64
C TYR A 157 46.01 -26.49 32.94
N SER A 158 45.73 -27.81 32.88
CA SER A 158 45.56 -28.65 34.07
C SER A 158 46.87 -29.08 34.74
N GLY A 159 48.00 -28.93 34.05
CA GLY A 159 49.27 -29.41 34.58
C GLY A 159 49.31 -30.92 34.81
N GLU A 160 50.37 -31.38 35.46
CA GLU A 160 50.58 -32.80 35.79
C GLU A 160 49.53 -33.35 36.81
N ASN A 161 48.94 -32.47 37.62
CA ASN A 161 47.99 -32.84 38.66
C ASN A 161 46.57 -33.04 38.15
N GLY A 162 46.27 -32.63 36.89
CA GLY A 162 44.92 -32.67 36.35
C GLY A 162 43.94 -31.70 37.06
N GLU A 163 44.42 -30.68 37.76
CA GLU A 163 43.61 -29.71 38.47
C GLU A 163 43.80 -28.31 37.91
N ILE A 164 42.68 -27.59 37.75
CA ILE A 164 42.64 -26.19 37.37
C ILE A 164 41.87 -25.42 38.43
N GLU A 165 42.54 -24.46 39.06
CA GLU A 165 41.88 -23.52 40.00
C GLU A 165 41.66 -22.17 39.29
N ILE A 166 40.44 -21.66 39.37
CA ILE A 166 40.10 -20.33 38.85
C ILE A 166 39.57 -19.48 39.99
N ILE A 167 40.21 -18.35 40.22
CA ILE A 167 39.77 -17.33 41.18
C ILE A 167 39.41 -16.10 40.38
N TYR A 168 38.18 -15.63 40.56
CA TYR A 168 37.57 -14.56 39.82
C TYR A 168 37.17 -13.43 40.78
N GLN A 169 37.95 -12.37 40.82
CA GLN A 169 37.68 -11.17 41.58
C GLN A 169 36.86 -10.21 40.72
N TYR A 170 35.87 -9.53 41.32
CA TYR A 170 35.11 -8.48 40.63
C TYR A 170 34.81 -7.29 41.54
N ALA A 171 34.68 -6.11 40.90
CA ALA A 171 34.14 -4.93 41.55
C ALA A 171 33.15 -4.25 40.60
N ASN A 172 31.91 -4.11 41.09
CA ASN A 172 30.78 -3.53 40.35
C ASN A 172 30.12 -2.41 41.18
N TYR A 173 30.55 -1.20 41.01
CA TYR A 173 29.97 -0.02 41.65
C TYR A 173 29.06 0.78 40.73
N VAL A 174 28.88 0.33 39.49
CA VAL A 174 28.22 1.09 38.43
C VAL A 174 26.94 0.41 37.92
N HIS A 175 26.86 -0.90 38.02
CA HIS A 175 25.75 -1.68 37.48
C HIS A 175 24.85 -2.23 38.61
N HIS A 176 23.54 -2.20 38.39
CA HIS A 176 22.56 -2.65 39.39
C HIS A 176 22.55 -4.18 39.57
N ASP A 177 22.87 -4.93 38.51
CA ASP A 177 22.91 -6.38 38.53
C ASP A 177 24.26 -6.85 39.10
N GLY A 178 24.24 -7.64 40.15
CA GLY A 178 25.43 -8.10 40.87
C GLY A 178 26.44 -8.82 39.99
N GLY A 179 27.70 -8.81 40.40
CA GLY A 179 28.83 -9.31 39.66
C GLY A 179 28.87 -10.84 39.44
N PHE A 180 27.94 -11.34 38.65
CA PHE A 180 27.75 -12.76 38.37
C PHE A 180 28.23 -13.14 36.96
N ILE A 181 29.06 -14.19 36.85
CA ILE A 181 29.48 -14.72 35.55
C ILE A 181 28.34 -15.52 34.95
N GLN A 182 27.52 -14.88 34.14
CA GLN A 182 26.45 -15.53 33.40
C GLN A 182 27.03 -16.18 32.12
N HIS A 183 26.57 -17.39 31.77
CA HIS A 183 26.88 -18.08 30.52
C HIS A 183 28.39 -18.30 30.27
N THR A 184 28.95 -19.16 31.05
CA THR A 184 30.33 -19.60 30.87
C THR A 184 30.38 -20.87 30.02
N LEU A 185 31.15 -20.85 28.95
CA LEU A 185 31.39 -21.99 28.09
C LEU A 185 32.82 -22.51 28.32
N ILE A 186 32.98 -23.83 28.31
CA ILE A 186 34.25 -24.48 28.44
C ILE A 186 34.42 -25.57 27.37
N SER A 187 35.55 -25.60 26.70
CA SER A 187 35.93 -26.61 25.72
C SER A 187 37.43 -26.51 25.38
N THR A 188 37.86 -27.19 24.32
CA THR A 188 39.20 -26.96 23.74
C THR A 188 39.30 -25.54 23.15
N PRO A 189 40.50 -24.96 23.06
CA PRO A 189 40.71 -23.65 22.43
C PRO A 189 40.14 -23.57 21.01
N GLU A 190 40.31 -24.64 20.22
CA GLU A 190 39.84 -24.70 18.83
C GLU A 190 38.32 -24.62 18.75
N ASN A 191 37.59 -25.36 19.58
CA ASN A 191 36.14 -25.37 19.62
C ASN A 191 35.57 -24.00 20.06
N ILE A 192 36.18 -23.37 21.06
CA ILE A 192 35.78 -22.02 21.51
C ILE A 192 36.05 -20.99 20.43
N ASP A 193 37.21 -21.04 19.75
CA ASP A 193 37.53 -20.14 18.65
C ASP A 193 36.62 -20.32 17.44
N GLU A 194 36.27 -21.58 17.11
CA GLU A 194 35.30 -21.86 16.02
C GLU A 194 33.91 -21.31 16.35
N TYR A 195 33.46 -21.53 17.58
CA TYR A 195 32.18 -20.99 18.07
C TYR A 195 32.16 -19.46 18.02
N GLN A 196 33.19 -18.79 18.52
CA GLN A 196 33.27 -17.32 18.50
C GLN A 196 33.35 -16.78 17.06
N ARG A 197 34.12 -17.43 16.18
CA ARG A 197 34.16 -17.05 14.75
C ARG A 197 32.78 -17.21 14.08
N GLY A 198 32.07 -18.28 14.40
CA GLY A 198 30.71 -18.50 13.90
C GLY A 198 29.76 -17.39 14.33
N LEU A 199 29.79 -17.00 15.61
CA LEU A 199 28.99 -15.89 16.14
C LEU A 199 29.34 -14.56 15.45
N ALA A 200 30.62 -14.26 15.32
CA ALA A 200 31.08 -13.02 14.69
C ALA A 200 30.66 -12.95 13.22
N LEU A 201 30.81 -14.04 12.46
CA LEU A 201 30.40 -14.10 11.05
C LEU A 201 28.90 -13.89 10.90
N ASN A 202 28.07 -14.52 11.73
CA ASN A 202 26.63 -14.33 11.70
C ASN A 202 26.23 -12.90 12.01
N ALA A 203 26.84 -12.28 13.03
CA ALA A 203 26.61 -10.90 13.36
C ALA A 203 26.98 -9.96 12.21
N MET A 204 28.15 -10.20 11.55
CA MET A 204 28.58 -9.41 10.38
C MET A 204 27.60 -9.51 9.22
N VAL A 205 27.20 -10.71 8.85
CA VAL A 205 26.26 -10.94 7.73
C VAL A 205 24.92 -10.28 8.03
N PHE A 206 24.41 -10.45 9.24
CA PHE A 206 23.13 -9.89 9.65
C PHE A 206 23.16 -8.35 9.69
N CYS A 207 24.18 -7.77 10.35
CA CYS A 207 24.34 -6.31 10.40
C CYS A 207 24.61 -5.71 9.02
N GLY A 208 25.43 -6.36 8.19
CA GLY A 208 25.69 -5.95 6.82
C GLY A 208 24.41 -5.92 5.98
N GLY A 209 23.59 -6.96 6.09
CA GLY A 209 22.28 -7.04 5.43
C GLY A 209 21.33 -5.92 5.88
N LEU A 210 21.24 -5.66 7.19
CA LEU A 210 20.42 -4.57 7.73
C LEU A 210 20.93 -3.19 7.30
N MET A 211 22.24 -2.96 7.27
CA MET A 211 22.82 -1.70 6.79
C MET A 211 22.55 -1.50 5.30
N MET A 212 22.63 -2.55 4.50
CA MET A 212 22.26 -2.49 3.09
C MET A 212 20.78 -2.11 2.91
N LEU A 213 19.88 -2.72 3.68
CA LEU A 213 18.46 -2.39 3.69
C LEU A 213 18.21 -0.97 4.21
N PHE A 214 18.95 -0.52 5.21
CA PHE A 214 18.89 0.87 5.69
C PHE A 214 19.16 1.87 4.58
N PHE A 215 20.27 1.72 3.85
CA PHE A 215 20.61 2.62 2.74
C PHE A 215 19.59 2.52 1.60
N TYR A 216 19.12 1.33 1.28
CA TYR A 216 18.08 1.14 0.28
C TYR A 216 16.77 1.87 0.65
N PHE A 217 16.26 1.69 1.87
CA PHE A 217 15.04 2.35 2.31
C PHE A 217 15.23 3.86 2.48
N LEU A 218 16.41 4.31 2.92
CA LEU A 218 16.73 5.73 3.00
C LEU A 218 16.72 6.39 1.62
N PHE A 219 17.29 5.73 0.63
CA PHE A 219 17.25 6.15 -0.76
C PHE A 219 15.80 6.22 -1.26
N CYS A 220 15.01 5.17 -1.08
CA CYS A 220 13.60 5.16 -1.45
C CYS A 220 12.81 6.27 -0.76
N ALA A 221 13.06 6.52 0.52
CA ALA A 221 12.42 7.60 1.29
C ALA A 221 12.73 8.97 0.70
N ALA A 222 13.99 9.23 0.35
CA ALA A 222 14.44 10.50 -0.21
C ALA A 222 13.85 10.76 -1.61
N PHE A 223 13.92 9.78 -2.50
CA PHE A 223 13.47 9.93 -3.88
C PHE A 223 11.94 9.91 -4.02
N GLN A 224 11.25 9.04 -3.29
CA GLN A 224 9.79 8.92 -3.37
C GLN A 224 9.06 9.81 -2.36
N LYS A 225 9.81 10.53 -1.48
CA LYS A 225 9.26 11.34 -0.37
C LYS A 225 8.25 10.56 0.48
N ASN A 226 8.54 9.29 0.69
CA ASN A 226 7.66 8.35 1.36
C ASN A 226 8.15 8.11 2.80
N ARG A 227 7.29 8.43 3.78
CA ARG A 227 7.59 8.32 5.21
C ARG A 227 7.63 6.88 5.71
N GLU A 228 6.89 5.97 5.06
CA GLU A 228 6.88 4.55 5.38
C GLU A 228 8.27 3.96 5.17
N TYR A 229 8.96 4.30 4.08
CA TYR A 229 10.35 3.90 3.87
C TYR A 229 11.32 4.54 4.86
N ALA A 230 11.08 5.78 5.28
CA ALA A 230 11.90 6.42 6.30
C ALA A 230 11.80 5.69 7.67
N ALA A 231 10.59 5.25 8.03
CA ALA A 231 10.37 4.45 9.24
C ALA A 231 11.05 3.08 9.15
N LEU A 232 10.97 2.40 7.99
CA LEU A 232 11.66 1.12 7.77
C LEU A 232 13.19 1.27 7.82
N ALA A 233 13.74 2.35 7.24
CA ALA A 233 15.16 2.66 7.33
C ALA A 233 15.58 2.82 8.80
N LEU A 234 14.85 3.63 9.57
CA LEU A 234 15.13 3.82 10.99
C LEU A 234 15.10 2.50 11.77
N CYS A 235 14.14 1.63 11.51
CA CYS A 235 14.08 0.30 12.13
C CYS A 235 15.29 -0.57 11.79
N CYS A 236 15.72 -0.59 10.51
CA CYS A 236 16.90 -1.32 10.11
C CYS A 236 18.16 -0.82 10.84
N LEU A 237 18.30 0.52 10.96
CA LEU A 237 19.42 1.13 11.67
C LEU A 237 19.42 0.76 13.16
N ILE A 238 18.28 0.86 13.83
CA ILE A 238 18.14 0.55 15.26
C ILE A 238 18.47 -0.93 15.51
N ILE A 239 17.95 -1.86 14.69
CA ILE A 239 18.23 -3.28 14.85
C ILE A 239 19.70 -3.61 14.53
N ALA A 240 20.31 -2.94 13.54
CA ALA A 240 21.72 -3.10 13.23
C ALA A 240 22.60 -2.60 14.38
N LEU A 241 22.31 -1.42 14.94
CA LEU A 241 23.03 -0.85 16.09
C LEU A 241 22.84 -1.70 17.35
N ARG A 242 21.71 -2.39 17.49
CA ARG A 242 21.47 -3.31 18.59
C ARG A 242 22.45 -4.49 18.62
N ASN A 243 22.92 -4.93 17.48
CA ASN A 243 24.01 -5.89 17.42
C ASN A 243 25.36 -5.23 17.79
N HIS A 244 25.30 -4.20 18.69
CA HIS A 244 26.40 -3.37 19.17
C HIS A 244 27.55 -4.20 19.73
N PHE A 245 27.25 -5.35 20.27
CA PHE A 245 28.23 -6.26 20.83
C PHE A 245 29.33 -6.59 19.82
N PHE A 246 28.94 -6.78 18.55
CA PHE A 246 29.89 -6.93 17.46
C PHE A 246 30.61 -5.59 17.18
N PHE A 247 29.88 -4.48 17.14
CA PHE A 247 30.46 -3.17 16.84
C PHE A 247 31.41 -2.68 17.93
N VAL A 248 31.04 -2.85 19.21
CA VAL A 248 31.87 -2.42 20.34
C VAL A 248 33.21 -3.17 20.36
N GLN A 249 33.20 -4.47 20.12
CA GLN A 249 34.42 -5.26 20.19
C GLN A 249 35.33 -5.15 18.97
N HIS A 250 34.76 -4.99 17.77
CA HIS A 250 35.49 -5.10 16.51
C HIS A 250 35.68 -3.77 15.78
N LEU A 251 34.80 -2.80 15.99
CA LEU A 251 34.85 -1.52 15.29
C LEU A 251 35.24 -0.34 16.15
N LEU A 252 35.01 -0.38 17.46
CA LEU A 252 35.40 0.72 18.33
C LEU A 252 36.85 0.59 18.77
N PRO A 253 37.60 1.72 18.81
CA PRO A 253 38.97 1.71 19.29
C PRO A 253 39.07 1.19 20.73
N ALA A 254 40.08 0.43 21.04
CA ALA A 254 40.30 -0.17 22.37
C ALA A 254 40.43 0.84 23.52
N GLY A 255 40.54 2.12 23.23
CA GLY A 255 40.70 3.23 24.20
C GLY A 255 39.42 4.02 24.52
N ILE A 256 38.25 3.60 24.01
CA ILE A 256 37.00 4.30 24.35
C ILE A 256 36.68 4.08 25.82
N SER A 257 36.20 5.16 26.46
CA SER A 257 35.76 5.12 27.86
C SER A 257 34.56 4.17 28.03
N PHE A 258 34.58 3.37 29.10
CA PHE A 258 33.44 2.52 29.51
C PHE A 258 32.11 3.27 29.48
N TYR A 259 32.07 4.50 29.94
CA TYR A 259 30.85 5.31 29.99
C TYR A 259 30.24 5.58 28.61
N ILE A 260 31.07 5.71 27.59
CA ILE A 260 30.59 5.86 26.19
C ILE A 260 30.15 4.50 25.65
N GLU A 261 30.95 3.46 25.84
CA GLU A 261 30.59 2.09 25.44
C GLU A 261 29.24 1.68 26.03
N TYR A 262 29.09 1.83 27.34
CA TYR A 262 27.89 1.45 28.07
C TYR A 262 26.64 2.24 27.63
N ARG A 263 26.78 3.55 27.37
CA ARG A 263 25.70 4.38 26.85
C ARG A 263 25.25 3.94 25.44
N LEU A 264 26.20 3.56 24.59
CA LEU A 264 25.88 3.03 23.27
C LEU A 264 25.15 1.68 23.34
N VAL A 265 25.52 0.84 24.30
CA VAL A 265 24.90 -0.45 24.57
C VAL A 265 23.43 -0.29 25.00
N ILE A 266 23.17 0.62 25.92
CA ILE A 266 21.84 0.81 26.50
C ILE A 266 20.93 1.67 25.61
N LEU A 267 21.49 2.44 24.67
CA LEU A 267 20.74 3.33 23.78
C LEU A 267 19.66 2.60 22.99
N ASP A 268 19.92 1.35 22.62
CA ASP A 268 18.98 0.54 21.83
C ASP A 268 17.68 0.22 22.58
N VAL A 269 17.74 -0.03 23.88
CA VAL A 269 16.58 -0.32 24.73
C VAL A 269 15.59 0.85 24.72
N SER A 270 16.12 2.09 24.66
CA SER A 270 15.30 3.29 24.59
C SER A 270 14.69 3.53 23.19
N TRP A 271 15.38 3.11 22.12
CA TRP A 271 14.98 3.43 20.75
C TRP A 271 14.04 2.41 20.13
N ILE A 272 14.03 1.18 20.63
CA ILE A 272 13.18 0.11 20.09
C ILE A 272 11.69 0.41 20.24
N PRO A 273 11.15 0.80 21.42
CA PRO A 273 9.75 1.18 21.55
C PRO A 273 9.39 2.37 20.66
N MET A 274 10.32 3.33 20.49
CA MET A 274 10.17 4.47 19.62
C MET A 274 9.99 4.05 18.15
N ALA A 275 10.79 3.10 17.68
CA ALA A 275 10.69 2.56 16.32
C ALA A 275 9.31 1.97 16.04
N THR A 276 8.72 1.23 16.99
CA THR A 276 7.36 0.68 16.88
C THR A 276 6.33 1.76 16.66
N VAL A 277 6.39 2.84 17.45
CA VAL A 277 5.45 3.95 17.33
C VAL A 277 5.64 4.70 16.02
N PHE A 278 6.88 4.88 15.55
CA PHE A 278 7.14 5.47 14.25
C PHE A 278 6.61 4.62 13.10
N LEU A 279 6.75 3.29 13.16
CA LEU A 279 6.14 2.38 12.18
C LEU A 279 4.62 2.53 12.14
N LEU A 280 3.97 2.48 13.31
CA LEU A 280 2.52 2.64 13.42
C LEU A 280 2.07 4.00 12.86
N ALA A 281 2.77 5.08 13.20
CA ALA A 281 2.45 6.42 12.72
C ALA A 281 2.68 6.60 11.22
N ALA A 282 3.68 5.94 10.66
CA ALA A 282 3.98 5.99 9.24
C ALA A 282 2.92 5.25 8.42
N PHE A 283 2.63 3.99 8.78
CA PHE A 283 1.70 3.14 8.04
C PHE A 283 0.22 3.53 8.25
N PHE A 284 -0.14 4.05 9.42
CA PHE A 284 -1.52 4.39 9.80
C PHE A 284 -1.67 5.84 10.30
N PRO A 285 -1.36 6.85 9.50
CA PRO A 285 -1.32 8.25 9.91
C PRO A 285 -2.68 8.81 10.35
N GLN A 286 -3.75 8.23 9.85
CA GLN A 286 -5.12 8.69 10.17
C GLN A 286 -5.56 8.26 11.57
N SER A 287 -4.91 7.25 12.17
CA SER A 287 -5.21 6.78 13.52
C SER A 287 -4.60 7.65 14.61
N ALA A 288 -3.47 8.33 14.33
CA ALA A 288 -2.78 9.20 15.28
C ALA A 288 -2.94 10.67 14.91
N GLY A 289 -3.47 11.49 15.82
CA GLY A 289 -3.52 12.94 15.62
C GLY A 289 -2.13 13.58 15.62
N LYS A 290 -1.91 14.59 14.77
CA LYS A 290 -0.59 15.29 14.68
C LYS A 290 -0.06 15.76 16.02
N LYS A 291 -0.92 16.27 16.92
CA LYS A 291 -0.55 16.75 18.27
C LYS A 291 0.00 15.62 19.16
N THR A 292 -0.62 14.44 19.08
CA THR A 292 -0.19 13.26 19.87
C THR A 292 1.15 12.73 19.38
N LEU A 293 1.35 12.68 18.06
CA LEU A 293 2.63 12.29 17.46
C LEU A 293 3.75 13.27 17.84
N LEU A 294 3.47 14.57 17.80
CA LEU A 294 4.43 15.59 18.20
C LEU A 294 4.78 15.49 19.70
N GLY A 295 3.78 15.28 20.56
CA GLY A 295 3.98 15.05 21.99
C GLY A 295 4.84 13.82 22.27
N PHE A 296 4.58 12.72 21.58
CA PHE A 296 5.39 11.52 21.71
C PHE A 296 6.82 11.70 21.17
N ALA A 297 6.99 12.35 20.02
CA ALA A 297 8.32 12.66 19.49
C ALA A 297 9.11 13.56 20.44
N SER A 298 8.46 14.54 21.06
CA SER A 298 9.06 15.39 22.10
C SER A 298 9.49 14.60 23.33
N LEU A 299 8.64 13.67 23.81
CA LEU A 299 8.98 12.77 24.91
C LEU A 299 10.20 11.91 24.56
N CYS A 300 10.21 11.29 23.39
CA CYS A 300 11.34 10.48 22.93
C CYS A 300 12.63 11.29 22.84
N LEU A 301 12.56 12.51 22.32
CA LEU A 301 13.71 13.42 22.25
C LEU A 301 14.22 13.77 23.65
N THR A 302 13.32 14.06 24.59
CA THR A 302 13.68 14.35 25.99
C THR A 302 14.37 13.14 26.62
N LEU A 303 13.84 11.92 26.43
CA LEU A 303 14.45 10.70 26.94
C LEU A 303 15.84 10.45 26.32
N CYS A 304 16.01 10.71 25.02
CA CYS A 304 17.32 10.64 24.36
C CYS A 304 18.31 11.66 24.96
N VAL A 305 17.88 12.87 25.22
CA VAL A 305 18.75 13.90 25.84
C VAL A 305 19.13 13.49 27.26
N LEU A 306 18.18 13.01 28.06
CA LEU A 306 18.44 12.51 29.41
C LEU A 306 19.42 11.34 29.39
N HIS A 307 19.36 10.47 28.40
CA HIS A 307 20.28 9.35 28.23
C HIS A 307 21.76 9.78 28.17
N PHE A 308 22.04 10.96 27.62
CA PHE A 308 23.42 11.47 27.55
C PHE A 308 23.84 12.30 28.78
N ILE A 309 22.88 12.76 29.60
CA ILE A 309 23.15 13.63 30.74
C ILE A 309 23.25 12.85 32.06
N LEU A 310 22.40 11.81 32.23
CA LEU A 310 22.33 11.05 33.48
C LEU A 310 23.57 10.15 33.67
N ASP A 311 23.87 9.87 34.93
CA ASP A 311 24.93 8.92 35.30
C ASP A 311 24.53 7.48 34.94
N THR A 312 25.53 6.60 34.85
CA THR A 312 25.33 5.20 34.43
C THR A 312 24.37 4.43 35.33
N HIS A 313 24.35 4.73 36.61
CA HIS A 313 23.40 4.13 37.58
C HIS A 313 21.95 4.50 37.24
N ASP A 314 21.70 5.75 36.92
CA ASP A 314 20.36 6.27 36.60
C ASP A 314 19.93 5.90 35.18
N LEU A 315 20.86 5.54 34.30
CA LEU A 315 20.56 5.11 32.93
C LEU A 315 19.70 3.84 32.88
N VAL A 316 19.96 2.86 33.74
CA VAL A 316 19.15 1.62 33.82
C VAL A 316 17.72 1.96 34.22
N LEU A 317 17.55 2.82 35.22
CA LEU A 317 16.22 3.31 35.63
C LEU A 317 15.53 4.07 34.49
N LEU A 318 16.28 4.92 33.77
CA LEU A 318 15.77 5.64 32.60
C LEU A 318 15.29 4.66 31.50
N CYS A 319 16.04 3.60 31.24
CA CYS A 319 15.63 2.57 30.26
C CYS A 319 14.31 1.89 30.65
N HIS A 320 14.14 1.55 31.92
CA HIS A 320 12.87 1.02 32.44
C HIS A 320 11.74 2.05 32.29
N ILE A 321 11.98 3.31 32.62
CA ILE A 321 11.01 4.38 32.43
C ILE A 321 10.64 4.53 30.95
N CYS A 322 11.61 4.53 30.04
CA CYS A 322 11.37 4.58 28.60
C CYS A 322 10.48 3.42 28.15
N TYR A 323 10.80 2.21 28.57
CA TYR A 323 10.05 1.02 28.23
C TYR A 323 8.61 1.07 28.74
N TYR A 324 8.43 1.37 30.03
CA TYR A 324 7.12 1.47 30.64
C TYR A 324 6.27 2.63 30.13
N THR A 325 6.86 3.75 29.71
CA THR A 325 6.12 4.87 29.13
C THR A 325 5.73 4.64 27.67
N CYS A 326 6.52 3.89 26.90
CA CYS A 326 6.19 3.56 25.52
C CYS A 326 5.08 2.50 25.40
N LEU A 327 4.97 1.57 26.34
CA LEU A 327 3.93 0.54 26.36
C LEU A 327 2.50 1.10 26.39
N PRO A 328 2.13 2.00 27.33
CA PRO A 328 0.80 2.61 27.34
C PRO A 328 0.49 3.38 26.06
N PHE A 329 1.51 4.05 25.48
CA PHE A 329 1.33 4.76 24.22
C PHE A 329 1.08 3.80 23.05
N ALA A 330 1.83 2.70 22.95
CA ALA A 330 1.60 1.67 21.95
C ALA A 330 0.20 1.05 22.10
N LEU A 331 -0.21 0.74 23.32
CA LEU A 331 -1.55 0.21 23.62
C LEU A 331 -2.65 1.21 23.24
N TRP A 332 -2.49 2.48 23.61
CA TRP A 332 -3.41 3.56 23.22
C TRP A 332 -3.52 3.66 21.69
N PHE A 333 -2.39 3.61 21.00
CA PHE A 333 -2.38 3.66 19.54
C PHE A 333 -3.09 2.45 18.92
N LEU A 334 -2.87 1.24 19.45
CA LEU A 334 -3.57 0.02 19.01
C LEU A 334 -5.09 0.11 19.23
N ILE A 335 -5.53 0.67 20.36
CA ILE A 335 -6.96 0.92 20.62
C ILE A 335 -7.52 1.91 19.57
N ARG A 336 -6.81 3.01 19.28
CA ARG A 336 -7.21 3.97 18.25
C ARG A 336 -7.29 3.34 16.86
N LEU A 337 -6.34 2.47 16.53
CA LEU A 337 -6.30 1.74 15.28
C LEU A 337 -7.47 0.73 15.18
N PHE A 338 -7.76 0.01 16.26
CA PHE A 338 -8.93 -0.87 16.34
C PHE A 338 -10.25 -0.10 16.12
N LEU A 339 -10.41 1.05 16.77
CA LEU A 339 -11.57 1.92 16.58
C LEU A 339 -11.67 2.48 15.15
N PHE A 340 -10.54 2.77 14.52
CA PHE A 340 -10.47 3.20 13.13
C PHE A 340 -10.95 2.08 12.19
N PHE A 341 -10.44 0.85 12.34
CA PHE A 341 -10.84 -0.30 11.52
C PHE A 341 -12.26 -0.80 11.78
N ARG A 342 -12.82 -0.51 12.96
CA ARG A 342 -14.25 -0.75 13.20
C ARG A 342 -15.14 0.12 12.34
N LYS A 343 -14.69 1.33 11.98
CA LYS A 343 -15.43 2.27 11.11
C LYS A 343 -15.16 2.04 9.62
N GLN A 344 -13.95 1.67 9.28
CA GLN A 344 -13.53 1.41 7.89
C GLN A 344 -12.95 0.00 7.82
N LYS A 345 -13.57 -0.88 7.01
CA LYS A 345 -13.03 -2.24 6.81
C LYS A 345 -11.62 -2.14 6.22
N PRO A 346 -10.61 -2.76 6.86
CA PRO A 346 -9.26 -2.76 6.33
C PRO A 346 -9.23 -3.50 4.99
N ASN A 347 -8.47 -2.99 4.05
CA ASN A 347 -8.11 -3.76 2.88
C ASN A 347 -7.04 -4.81 3.25
N VAL A 348 -6.82 -5.80 2.39
CA VAL A 348 -5.88 -6.90 2.68
C VAL A 348 -4.46 -6.39 3.00
N PRO A 349 -3.85 -5.43 2.27
CA PRO A 349 -2.54 -4.89 2.61
C PRO A 349 -2.47 -4.22 3.99
N ASP A 350 -3.48 -3.44 4.38
CA ASP A 350 -3.52 -2.80 5.70
C ASP A 350 -3.62 -3.84 6.83
N GLY A 351 -4.37 -4.93 6.61
CA GLY A 351 -4.44 -6.06 7.54
C GLY A 351 -3.09 -6.76 7.73
N ILE A 352 -2.35 -7.01 6.65
CA ILE A 352 -1.02 -7.61 6.69
C ILE A 352 -0.03 -6.68 7.41
N ALA A 353 -0.05 -5.36 7.09
CA ALA A 353 0.80 -4.39 7.76
C ALA A 353 0.53 -4.34 9.27
N LEU A 354 -0.73 -4.36 9.67
CA LEU A 354 -1.11 -4.39 11.08
C LEU A 354 -0.57 -5.64 11.79
N LEU A 355 -0.78 -6.82 11.21
CA LEU A 355 -0.28 -8.08 11.77
C LEU A 355 1.25 -8.08 11.89
N ALA A 356 1.96 -7.59 10.88
CA ALA A 356 3.42 -7.49 10.90
C ALA A 356 3.91 -6.56 12.01
N ILE A 357 3.27 -5.39 12.20
CA ILE A 357 3.64 -4.45 13.26
C ILE A 357 3.30 -5.00 14.65
N LEU A 358 2.15 -5.68 14.82
CA LEU A 358 1.79 -6.34 16.07
C LEU A 358 2.79 -7.43 16.44
N PHE A 359 3.18 -8.26 15.47
CA PHE A 359 4.17 -9.30 15.69
C PHE A 359 5.56 -8.72 15.99
N PHE A 360 5.96 -7.65 15.29
CA PHE A 360 7.18 -6.91 15.58
C PHE A 360 7.17 -6.36 17.02
N THR A 361 6.07 -5.74 17.44
CA THR A 361 5.89 -5.23 18.80
C THR A 361 5.95 -6.35 19.84
N PHE A 362 5.30 -7.48 19.58
CA PHE A 362 5.36 -8.67 20.45
C PHE A 362 6.80 -9.17 20.61
N MET A 363 7.57 -9.24 19.53
CA MET A 363 8.97 -9.65 19.59
C MET A 363 9.83 -8.67 20.40
N LEU A 364 9.55 -7.36 20.30
CA LEU A 364 10.22 -6.34 21.10
C LEU A 364 9.92 -6.48 22.60
N ILE A 365 8.65 -6.71 22.96
CA ILE A 365 8.24 -6.91 24.36
C ILE A 365 8.92 -8.17 24.91
N ARG A 366 8.86 -9.28 24.18
CA ARG A 366 9.53 -10.53 24.57
C ARG A 366 11.02 -10.31 24.84
N GLU A 367 11.66 -9.56 23.98
CA GLU A 367 13.09 -9.26 24.11
C GLU A 367 13.39 -8.40 25.35
N GLY A 368 12.59 -7.36 25.58
CA GLY A 368 12.74 -6.51 26.78
C GLY A 368 12.52 -7.30 28.08
N MET A 369 11.62 -8.30 28.07
CA MET A 369 11.44 -9.19 29.22
C MET A 369 12.58 -10.19 29.39
N ALA A 370 13.24 -10.56 28.31
CA ALA A 370 14.34 -11.52 28.31
C ALA A 370 15.67 -10.90 28.77
N THR A 371 15.85 -9.58 28.71
CA THR A 371 17.07 -8.90 29.21
C THR A 371 17.22 -9.01 30.73
N GLY A 372 16.15 -9.29 31.48
CA GLY A 372 16.20 -9.57 32.93
C GLY A 372 16.47 -11.04 33.30
N THR A 373 16.44 -11.97 32.35
CA THR A 373 16.62 -13.40 32.59
C THR A 373 17.60 -14.00 31.60
N ASN A 374 18.85 -14.23 32.00
CA ASN A 374 19.83 -15.18 31.44
C ASN A 374 19.88 -15.39 29.90
N SER A 375 19.60 -14.39 29.05
CA SER A 375 19.33 -14.66 27.64
C SER A 375 20.31 -14.06 26.65
N PHE A 376 21.62 -14.07 26.96
CA PHE A 376 22.64 -13.69 25.98
C PHE A 376 22.55 -14.54 24.69
N VAL A 377 22.26 -15.84 24.82
CA VAL A 377 22.04 -16.75 23.68
C VAL A 377 20.85 -16.32 22.79
N ASN A 378 19.89 -15.61 23.34
CA ASN A 378 18.72 -15.12 22.58
C ASN A 378 19.00 -13.85 21.76
N HIS A 379 20.07 -13.10 22.02
CA HIS A 379 20.38 -11.87 21.29
C HIS A 379 20.76 -12.10 19.81
N PHE A 380 21.34 -13.27 19.50
CA PHE A 380 21.63 -13.68 18.13
C PHE A 380 20.55 -14.60 17.55
N GLY A 381 19.46 -14.79 18.29
CA GLY A 381 18.45 -15.78 18.05
C GLY A 381 17.33 -15.38 17.09
N ILE A 382 16.17 -15.97 17.34
CA ILE A 382 14.94 -15.89 16.51
C ILE A 382 14.45 -14.44 16.39
N THR A 383 14.65 -13.59 17.39
CA THR A 383 14.07 -12.25 17.47
C THR A 383 14.56 -11.29 16.39
N PRO A 384 15.86 -11.10 16.14
CA PRO A 384 16.34 -10.23 15.07
C PRO A 384 15.85 -10.68 13.69
N LEU A 385 15.79 -11.98 13.46
CA LEU A 385 15.28 -12.55 12.23
C LEU A 385 13.79 -12.31 12.06
N ALA A 386 13.00 -12.51 13.11
CA ALA A 386 11.57 -12.22 13.09
C ALA A 386 11.31 -10.73 12.80
N MET A 387 12.10 -9.83 13.37
CA MET A 387 12.04 -8.40 13.07
C MET A 387 12.39 -8.10 11.62
N LEU A 388 13.43 -8.72 11.07
CA LEU A 388 13.78 -8.58 9.66
C LEU A 388 12.65 -9.04 8.73
N VAL A 389 12.03 -10.18 9.02
CA VAL A 389 10.87 -10.67 8.26
C VAL A 389 9.72 -9.66 8.31
N CYS A 390 9.42 -9.07 9.47
CA CYS A 390 8.41 -8.02 9.59
C CYS A 390 8.74 -6.80 8.74
N ILE A 391 10.00 -6.34 8.75
CA ILE A 391 10.44 -5.20 7.93
C ILE A 391 10.25 -5.49 6.44
N LEU A 392 10.63 -6.68 5.99
CA LEU A 392 10.47 -7.08 4.59
C LEU A 392 9.00 -7.20 4.19
N LEU A 393 8.14 -7.75 5.05
CA LEU A 393 6.70 -7.80 4.83
C LEU A 393 6.11 -6.39 4.72
N LEU A 394 6.50 -5.48 5.62
CA LEU A 394 6.06 -4.09 5.58
C LEU A 394 6.53 -3.37 4.31
N ALA A 395 7.76 -3.63 3.86
CA ALA A 395 8.29 -3.08 2.61
C ALA A 395 7.49 -3.57 1.39
N ILE A 396 7.13 -4.85 1.33
CA ILE A 396 6.30 -5.42 0.26
C ILE A 396 4.91 -4.77 0.25
N VAL A 397 4.27 -4.65 1.43
CA VAL A 397 2.95 -4.01 1.56
C VAL A 397 3.02 -2.54 1.12
N ASN A 398 4.06 -1.82 1.51
CA ASN A 398 4.25 -0.43 1.11
C ASN A 398 4.45 -0.29 -0.42
N ASN A 399 5.26 -1.15 -1.03
CA ASN A 399 5.47 -1.17 -2.47
C ASN A 399 4.18 -1.45 -3.23
N GLU A 400 3.37 -2.40 -2.77
CA GLU A 400 2.06 -2.69 -3.35
C GLU A 400 1.11 -1.50 -3.24
N LYS A 401 1.09 -0.80 -2.10
CA LYS A 401 0.30 0.41 -1.89
C LYS A 401 0.69 1.51 -2.87
N ILE A 402 1.99 1.74 -3.05
CA ILE A 402 2.53 2.72 -4.01
C ILE A 402 2.14 2.34 -5.44
N SER A 403 2.30 1.07 -5.82
CA SER A 403 1.92 0.58 -7.15
C SER A 403 0.44 0.83 -7.45
N ARG A 404 -0.45 0.58 -6.49
CA ARG A 404 -1.89 0.84 -6.65
C ARG A 404 -2.19 2.33 -6.78
N GLN A 405 -1.54 3.18 -5.98
CA GLN A 405 -1.70 4.63 -6.07
C GLN A 405 -1.23 5.17 -7.42
N MET A 406 -0.11 4.66 -7.93
CA MET A 406 0.41 5.05 -9.25
C MET A 406 -0.53 4.62 -10.37
N ALA A 407 -1.08 3.39 -10.32
CA ALA A 407 -2.06 2.91 -11.29
C ALA A 407 -3.33 3.77 -11.31
N GLN A 408 -3.87 4.13 -10.14
CA GLN A 408 -5.03 5.01 -10.02
C GLN A 408 -4.75 6.41 -10.58
N LEU A 409 -3.60 6.99 -10.24
CA LEU A 409 -3.19 8.30 -10.75
C LEU A 409 -3.03 8.31 -12.28
N GLN A 410 -2.52 7.23 -12.84
CA GLN A 410 -2.40 7.06 -14.29
C GLN A 410 -3.77 6.97 -14.96
N GLU A 411 -4.71 6.22 -14.39
CA GLU A 411 -6.09 6.13 -14.87
C GLU A 411 -6.80 7.50 -14.83
N GLU A 412 -6.65 8.24 -13.72
CA GLU A 412 -7.20 9.59 -13.61
C GLU A 412 -6.59 10.55 -14.63
N ARG A 413 -5.29 10.48 -14.89
CA ARG A 413 -4.64 11.30 -15.94
C ARG A 413 -5.19 10.99 -17.31
N GLN A 414 -5.30 9.72 -17.67
CA GLN A 414 -5.86 9.30 -18.96
C GLN A 414 -7.30 9.78 -19.13
N ARG A 415 -8.11 9.66 -18.07
CA ARG A 415 -9.49 10.17 -18.09
C ARG A 415 -9.56 11.68 -18.28
N ASN A 416 -8.70 12.44 -17.58
CA ASN A 416 -8.64 13.90 -17.72
C ASN A 416 -8.16 14.33 -19.10
N GLU A 417 -7.19 13.64 -19.69
CA GLU A 417 -6.73 13.89 -21.06
C GLU A 417 -7.87 13.65 -22.07
N LEU A 418 -8.61 12.54 -21.93
CA LEU A 418 -9.76 12.24 -22.79
C LEU A 418 -10.84 13.31 -22.68
N LEU A 419 -11.18 13.73 -21.46
CA LEU A 419 -12.16 14.80 -21.22
C LEU A 419 -11.70 16.14 -21.83
N SER A 420 -10.42 16.46 -21.73
CA SER A 420 -9.84 17.66 -22.34
C SER A 420 -9.93 17.63 -23.86
N GLN A 421 -9.63 16.48 -24.49
CA GLN A 421 -9.76 16.30 -25.93
C GLN A 421 -11.22 16.42 -26.40
N MET A 422 -12.16 15.80 -25.67
CA MET A 422 -13.59 15.92 -25.97
C MET A 422 -14.06 17.36 -25.86
N ASN A 423 -13.63 18.10 -24.83
CA ASN A 423 -13.97 19.52 -24.68
C ASN A 423 -13.41 20.38 -25.81
N ALA A 424 -12.15 20.16 -26.21
CA ALA A 424 -11.55 20.89 -27.31
C ALA A 424 -12.30 20.64 -28.62
N THR A 425 -12.60 19.37 -28.95
CA THR A 425 -13.39 19.01 -30.13
C THR A 425 -14.78 19.64 -30.12
N ASN A 426 -15.45 19.67 -28.95
CA ASN A 426 -16.76 20.29 -28.82
C ASN A 426 -16.70 21.83 -29.01
N HIS A 427 -15.67 22.47 -28.49
CA HIS A 427 -15.45 23.90 -28.70
C HIS A 427 -15.21 24.28 -30.17
N ASP A 428 -14.38 23.50 -30.86
CA ASP A 428 -14.10 23.74 -32.30
C ASP A 428 -15.35 23.50 -33.14
N PHE A 429 -16.14 22.48 -32.81
CA PHE A 429 -17.43 22.23 -33.43
C PHE A 429 -18.39 23.41 -33.24
N LEU A 430 -18.61 23.89 -32.00
CA LEU A 430 -19.49 25.02 -31.71
C LEU A 430 -19.05 26.31 -32.44
N ARG A 431 -17.74 26.53 -32.52
CA ARG A 431 -17.16 27.68 -33.23
C ARG A 431 -17.47 27.62 -34.73
N THR A 432 -17.28 26.46 -35.37
CA THR A 432 -17.58 26.24 -36.77
C THR A 432 -19.05 26.47 -37.09
N VAL A 433 -19.93 25.87 -36.26
CA VAL A 433 -21.38 26.03 -36.38
C VAL A 433 -21.79 27.52 -36.26
N ALA A 434 -21.28 28.23 -35.26
CA ALA A 434 -21.59 29.64 -35.07
C ALA A 434 -21.18 30.50 -36.27
N HIS A 435 -20.04 30.17 -36.87
CA HIS A 435 -19.54 30.89 -38.06
C HIS A 435 -20.42 30.62 -39.31
N GLU A 436 -20.78 29.36 -39.52
CA GLU A 436 -21.62 28.96 -40.67
C GLU A 436 -23.06 29.48 -40.55
N LEU A 437 -23.62 29.58 -39.34
CA LEU A 437 -24.93 30.19 -39.10
C LEU A 437 -24.92 31.71 -39.26
N LYS A 438 -23.83 32.38 -38.91
CA LYS A 438 -23.71 33.84 -38.97
C LYS A 438 -23.78 34.36 -40.40
N THR A 439 -23.21 33.64 -41.37
CA THR A 439 -23.11 34.06 -42.78
C THR A 439 -24.49 34.23 -43.44
N PRO A 440 -25.37 33.20 -43.51
CA PRO A 440 -26.69 33.35 -44.11
C PRO A 440 -27.57 34.36 -43.35
N LEU A 441 -27.45 34.38 -42.01
CA LEU A 441 -28.20 35.37 -41.20
C LEU A 441 -27.83 36.80 -41.51
N THR A 442 -26.55 37.07 -41.81
CA THR A 442 -26.08 38.39 -42.20
C THR A 442 -26.61 38.79 -43.58
N VAL A 443 -26.71 37.85 -44.52
CA VAL A 443 -27.29 38.10 -45.87
C VAL A 443 -28.78 38.40 -45.77
N ILE A 444 -29.51 37.55 -45.03
CA ILE A 444 -30.96 37.75 -44.79
C ILE A 444 -31.22 39.11 -44.16
N SER A 445 -30.54 39.44 -43.08
CA SER A 445 -30.67 40.71 -42.38
C SER A 445 -30.33 41.91 -43.23
N GLY A 446 -29.28 41.80 -44.05
CA GLY A 446 -28.84 42.87 -44.96
C GLY A 446 -29.87 43.17 -46.05
N TYR A 447 -30.42 42.15 -46.71
CA TYR A 447 -31.42 42.35 -47.76
C TYR A 447 -32.79 42.80 -47.16
N ALA A 448 -33.17 42.26 -46.00
CA ALA A 448 -34.37 42.70 -45.31
C ALA A 448 -34.32 44.21 -44.96
N GLN A 449 -33.16 44.68 -44.43
CA GLN A 449 -32.98 46.11 -44.14
C GLN A 449 -32.96 46.98 -45.38
N LEU A 450 -32.44 46.48 -46.50
CA LEU A 450 -32.48 47.21 -47.79
C LEU A 450 -33.91 47.36 -48.31
N ILE A 451 -34.68 46.29 -48.24
CA ILE A 451 -36.09 46.31 -48.65
C ILE A 451 -36.90 47.27 -47.73
N GLU A 452 -36.72 47.21 -46.42
CA GLU A 452 -37.40 48.10 -45.45
C GLU A 452 -37.07 49.59 -45.74
N ARG A 453 -35.82 49.94 -46.04
CA ARG A 453 -35.41 51.29 -46.39
C ARG A 453 -36.06 51.78 -47.72
N GLN A 454 -36.20 50.87 -48.70
CA GLN A 454 -36.87 51.17 -49.96
C GLN A 454 -38.37 51.38 -49.82
N MET A 455 -39.03 50.55 -49.02
CA MET A 455 -40.44 50.70 -48.68
C MET A 455 -40.73 52.04 -47.98
N LYS A 456 -39.89 52.51 -47.07
CA LYS A 456 -40.00 53.77 -46.36
C LYS A 456 -39.84 54.99 -47.29
N ARG A 457 -39.27 54.83 -48.51
CA ARG A 457 -39.04 55.87 -49.50
C ARG A 457 -40.01 55.81 -50.67
N ASP A 458 -41.01 54.91 -50.61
CA ASP A 458 -42.00 54.66 -51.70
C ASP A 458 -41.34 54.34 -53.07
N GLN A 459 -40.07 53.79 -53.03
CA GLN A 459 -39.30 53.46 -54.21
C GLN A 459 -38.94 51.98 -54.20
N LEU A 460 -39.87 51.09 -54.47
CA LEU A 460 -39.61 49.68 -54.69
C LEU A 460 -38.78 49.54 -55.98
N SER A 461 -37.60 48.95 -55.90
CA SER A 461 -36.70 48.71 -57.03
C SER A 461 -37.16 47.47 -57.81
N GLU A 462 -36.90 47.43 -59.12
CA GLU A 462 -37.09 46.23 -59.96
C GLU A 462 -36.32 44.99 -59.41
N LYS A 463 -35.32 45.19 -58.53
CA LYS A 463 -34.52 44.13 -57.89
C LYS A 463 -35.15 43.63 -56.56
N THR A 464 -36.31 44.11 -56.15
CA THR A 464 -36.96 43.68 -54.90
C THR A 464 -37.35 42.19 -54.93
N PRO A 465 -37.89 41.63 -56.03
CA PRO A 465 -38.18 40.18 -56.11
C PRO A 465 -36.92 39.33 -55.97
N GLU A 466 -35.82 39.68 -56.67
CA GLU A 466 -34.52 38.97 -56.60
C GLU A 466 -33.94 38.95 -55.17
N ARG A 467 -34.09 40.04 -54.40
CA ARG A 467 -33.65 40.14 -52.99
C ARG A 467 -34.51 39.30 -52.05
N LEU A 468 -35.84 39.23 -52.28
CA LEU A 468 -36.74 38.37 -51.53
C LEU A 468 -36.45 36.89 -51.79
N GLU A 469 -36.16 36.53 -53.03
CA GLU A 469 -35.76 35.20 -53.42
C GLU A 469 -34.41 34.79 -52.75
N THR A 470 -33.45 35.72 -52.67
CA THR A 470 -32.17 35.49 -51.95
C THR A 470 -32.42 35.28 -50.45
N ILE A 471 -33.32 36.10 -49.83
CA ILE A 471 -33.70 35.90 -48.41
C ILE A 471 -34.30 34.53 -48.21
N HIS A 472 -35.19 34.10 -49.11
CA HIS A 472 -35.88 32.81 -49.01
C HIS A 472 -34.88 31.65 -49.16
N SER A 473 -33.99 31.74 -50.15
CA SER A 473 -32.92 30.74 -50.37
C SER A 473 -31.96 30.62 -49.21
N GLU A 474 -31.49 31.74 -48.60
CA GLU A 474 -30.61 31.68 -47.42
C GLU A 474 -31.35 31.24 -46.14
N ALA A 475 -32.65 31.52 -46.02
CA ALA A 475 -33.47 30.99 -44.92
C ALA A 475 -33.65 29.47 -45.05
N ASP A 476 -33.89 28.95 -46.23
CA ASP A 476 -33.99 27.49 -46.47
C ASP A 476 -32.64 26.81 -46.21
N ARG A 477 -31.53 27.43 -46.66
CA ARG A 477 -30.17 26.93 -46.35
C ARG A 477 -29.87 26.90 -44.85
N LEU A 478 -30.32 27.93 -44.12
CA LEU A 478 -30.15 27.98 -42.66
C LEU A 478 -30.98 26.89 -41.97
N ALA A 479 -32.21 26.65 -42.43
CA ALA A 479 -33.07 25.57 -41.92
C ALA A 479 -32.46 24.20 -42.17
N GLU A 480 -31.86 23.97 -43.34
CA GLU A 480 -31.12 22.73 -43.64
C GLU A 480 -29.92 22.55 -42.73
N MET A 481 -29.14 23.62 -42.48
CA MET A 481 -27.97 23.61 -41.64
C MET A 481 -28.33 23.30 -40.17
N VAL A 482 -29.41 23.87 -39.66
CA VAL A 482 -29.96 23.57 -38.31
C VAL A 482 -30.41 22.11 -38.23
N SER A 483 -31.04 21.58 -39.29
CA SER A 483 -31.44 20.17 -39.33
C SER A 483 -30.23 19.26 -39.27
N ARG A 484 -29.16 19.53 -40.01
CA ARG A 484 -27.91 18.77 -39.97
C ARG A 484 -27.25 18.82 -38.57
N LEU A 485 -27.30 19.98 -37.91
CA LEU A 485 -26.78 20.15 -36.55
C LEU A 485 -27.55 19.29 -35.55
N MET A 486 -28.88 19.28 -35.64
CA MET A 486 -29.76 18.44 -34.84
C MET A 486 -29.43 16.95 -35.06
N ASP A 487 -29.24 16.54 -36.31
CA ASP A 487 -28.87 15.18 -36.66
C ASP A 487 -27.53 14.77 -36.03
N TYR A 488 -26.53 15.68 -35.97
CA TYR A 488 -25.25 15.45 -35.33
C TYR A 488 -25.36 15.32 -33.80
N THR A 489 -26.17 16.19 -33.16
CA THR A 489 -26.35 16.14 -31.69
C THR A 489 -27.16 14.94 -31.24
N TYR A 490 -28.17 14.51 -32.00
CA TYR A 490 -28.92 13.29 -31.73
C TYR A 490 -28.11 12.00 -31.96
N GLY A 491 -27.19 12.00 -32.91
CA GLY A 491 -26.30 10.85 -33.13
C GLY A 491 -25.33 10.56 -31.97
N GLN A 492 -25.06 11.56 -31.10
CA GLN A 492 -24.23 11.39 -29.89
C GLN A 492 -25.03 11.03 -28.64
N ALA A 493 -26.37 11.17 -28.62
CA ALA A 493 -27.23 10.87 -27.49
C ALA A 493 -27.46 9.34 -27.34
N LYS A 494 -26.42 8.59 -27.02
CA LYS A 494 -26.53 7.14 -26.70
C LYS A 494 -27.27 6.82 -25.40
N THR A 495 -27.82 7.83 -24.72
CA THR A 495 -28.53 7.68 -23.44
C THR A 495 -29.91 8.38 -23.48
N ALA A 496 -30.71 8.09 -24.53
CA ALA A 496 -32.11 8.50 -24.53
C ALA A 496 -32.85 7.65 -23.48
N GLU A 497 -33.49 8.31 -22.50
CA GLU A 497 -34.35 7.61 -21.54
C GLU A 497 -35.56 7.03 -22.30
N MET A 498 -35.71 5.72 -22.27
CA MET A 498 -36.86 5.01 -22.82
C MET A 498 -37.98 5.04 -21.77
N SER A 499 -39.20 5.34 -22.21
CA SER A 499 -40.36 5.45 -21.35
C SER A 499 -41.62 4.97 -22.08
N ALA A 500 -42.75 4.89 -21.36
CA ALA A 500 -44.03 4.57 -21.94
C ALA A 500 -44.55 5.72 -22.83
N VAL A 501 -44.76 5.47 -24.12
CA VAL A 501 -45.25 6.44 -25.12
C VAL A 501 -46.63 6.03 -25.62
N LYS A 502 -47.59 6.92 -25.53
CA LYS A 502 -48.93 6.72 -26.07
C LYS A 502 -48.99 7.11 -27.55
N ILE A 503 -49.45 6.17 -28.39
CA ILE A 503 -49.54 6.37 -29.84
C ILE A 503 -50.43 7.54 -30.18
N ASP A 504 -51.55 7.72 -29.47
CA ASP A 504 -52.48 8.82 -29.72
C ASP A 504 -51.86 10.21 -29.46
N GLU A 505 -51.02 10.35 -28.46
CA GLU A 505 -50.29 11.58 -28.19
C GLU A 505 -49.22 11.84 -29.26
N LEU A 506 -48.50 10.81 -29.69
CA LEU A 506 -47.52 10.86 -30.75
C LEU A 506 -48.19 11.28 -32.10
N PHE A 507 -49.30 10.66 -32.45
CA PHE A 507 -50.07 10.96 -33.66
C PHE A 507 -50.68 12.35 -33.64
N ARG A 508 -51.18 12.81 -32.48
CA ARG A 508 -51.69 14.17 -32.31
C ARG A 508 -50.60 15.22 -32.53
N SER A 509 -49.41 14.99 -31.99
CA SER A 509 -48.25 15.88 -32.17
C SER A 509 -47.80 15.92 -33.63
N ALA A 510 -47.66 14.76 -34.27
CA ALA A 510 -47.31 14.67 -35.68
C ALA A 510 -48.37 15.34 -36.60
N SER A 511 -49.66 15.14 -36.30
CA SER A 511 -50.76 15.76 -37.04
C SER A 511 -50.75 17.29 -36.95
N ALA A 512 -50.54 17.83 -35.74
CA ALA A 512 -50.50 19.29 -35.54
C ALA A 512 -49.39 19.97 -36.36
N ILE A 513 -48.22 19.27 -36.49
CA ILE A 513 -47.08 19.80 -37.23
C ILE A 513 -47.24 19.60 -38.73
N MET A 514 -47.71 18.43 -39.17
CA MET A 514 -47.60 18.01 -40.57
C MET A 514 -48.87 18.32 -41.40
N THR A 515 -50.05 18.47 -40.79
CA THR A 515 -51.27 18.81 -41.55
C THR A 515 -51.13 20.10 -42.35
N PRO A 516 -50.60 21.22 -41.81
CA PRO A 516 -50.38 22.45 -42.61
C PRO A 516 -49.36 22.25 -43.75
N VAL A 517 -48.35 21.38 -43.54
CA VAL A 517 -47.31 21.11 -44.55
C VAL A 517 -47.89 20.31 -45.73
N CYS A 518 -48.68 19.26 -45.45
CA CYS A 518 -49.37 18.46 -46.46
C CYS A 518 -50.40 19.27 -47.24
N ALA A 519 -51.12 20.17 -46.58
CA ALA A 519 -52.16 21.01 -47.20
C ALA A 519 -51.61 21.98 -48.26
N LYS A 520 -50.32 22.36 -48.19
CA LYS A 520 -49.66 23.23 -49.20
C LYS A 520 -49.64 22.59 -50.60
N LYS A 521 -49.65 21.26 -50.68
CA LYS A 521 -49.67 20.47 -51.92
C LYS A 521 -51.05 19.80 -52.16
N ASN A 522 -52.10 20.27 -51.50
CA ASN A 522 -53.41 19.67 -51.52
C ASN A 522 -53.48 18.19 -51.12
N ASN A 523 -52.51 17.74 -50.30
CA ASN A 523 -52.51 16.37 -49.81
C ASN A 523 -53.37 16.26 -48.54
N THR A 524 -54.16 15.16 -48.46
CA THR A 524 -54.94 14.80 -47.28
C THR A 524 -54.12 13.89 -46.37
N LEU A 525 -53.88 14.31 -45.09
CA LEU A 525 -53.17 13.52 -44.08
C LEU A 525 -54.20 12.88 -43.11
N ILE A 526 -54.13 11.54 -42.98
CA ILE A 526 -55.06 10.72 -42.18
C ILE A 526 -54.25 9.87 -41.19
N PHE A 527 -54.69 9.87 -39.92
CA PHE A 527 -54.14 9.00 -38.87
C PHE A 527 -55.17 7.99 -38.42
N ARG A 528 -54.78 6.72 -38.27
CA ARG A 528 -55.58 5.63 -37.74
C ARG A 528 -54.80 4.88 -36.67
N ASN A 529 -55.39 4.69 -35.51
CA ASN A 529 -54.78 3.98 -34.42
C ASN A 529 -55.62 2.75 -34.02
N ASP A 530 -55.21 1.58 -34.43
CA ASP A 530 -55.81 0.28 -34.05
C ASP A 530 -54.98 -0.42 -32.94
N CYS A 531 -54.02 0.27 -32.32
CA CYS A 531 -53.16 -0.26 -31.28
C CYS A 531 -53.46 0.40 -29.93
N ALA A 532 -54.02 -0.36 -28.99
CA ALA A 532 -54.39 0.12 -27.66
C ALA A 532 -53.21 0.14 -26.66
N SER A 533 -52.06 -0.41 -27.02
CA SER A 533 -50.90 -0.54 -26.14
C SER A 533 -50.00 0.71 -26.17
N GLN A 534 -49.26 0.92 -25.10
CA GLN A 534 -48.19 1.94 -25.08
C GLN A 534 -46.92 1.36 -25.67
N LEU A 535 -46.10 2.20 -26.30
CA LEU A 535 -44.80 1.86 -26.85
C LEU A 535 -43.72 2.01 -25.76
N HIS A 536 -42.74 1.19 -25.78
CA HIS A 536 -41.52 1.41 -25.00
C HIS A 536 -40.50 2.16 -25.86
N GLY A 537 -40.30 3.47 -25.58
CA GLY A 537 -39.40 4.26 -26.43
C GLY A 537 -39.22 5.70 -25.95
N ASN A 538 -38.52 6.48 -26.76
CA ASN A 538 -38.38 7.92 -26.57
C ASN A 538 -39.35 8.65 -27.48
N SER A 539 -40.26 9.42 -26.88
CA SER A 539 -41.36 10.10 -27.59
C SER A 539 -40.86 11.10 -28.65
N GLU A 540 -39.79 11.85 -28.36
CA GLU A 540 -39.24 12.87 -29.26
C GLU A 540 -38.57 12.21 -30.47
N MET A 541 -37.83 11.15 -30.26
CA MET A 541 -37.18 10.40 -31.33
C MET A 541 -38.18 9.70 -32.25
N LEU A 542 -39.25 9.12 -31.69
CA LEU A 542 -40.30 8.48 -32.47
C LEU A 542 -41.12 9.55 -33.25
N LEU A 543 -41.37 10.72 -32.68
CA LEU A 543 -42.02 11.82 -33.37
C LEU A 543 -41.18 12.29 -34.56
N GLN A 544 -39.86 12.39 -34.42
CA GLN A 544 -38.97 12.77 -35.50
C GLN A 544 -38.98 11.74 -36.66
N VAL A 545 -39.03 10.45 -36.34
CA VAL A 545 -39.19 9.41 -37.35
C VAL A 545 -40.48 9.59 -38.14
N LEU A 546 -41.63 9.84 -37.46
CA LEU A 546 -42.91 10.10 -38.13
C LEU A 546 -42.85 11.33 -39.00
N ILE A 547 -42.31 12.43 -38.49
CA ILE A 547 -42.19 13.69 -39.27
C ILE A 547 -41.37 13.44 -40.52
N ASN A 548 -40.20 12.79 -40.41
CA ASN A 548 -39.34 12.51 -41.56
C ASN A 548 -40.04 11.67 -42.62
N LEU A 549 -40.74 10.60 -42.21
CA LEU A 549 -41.49 9.75 -43.13
C LEU A 549 -42.66 10.50 -43.80
N ILE A 550 -43.40 11.34 -43.04
CA ILE A 550 -44.50 12.13 -43.59
C ILE A 550 -44.01 13.25 -44.53
N VAL A 551 -42.85 13.89 -44.21
CA VAL A 551 -42.22 14.87 -45.09
C VAL A 551 -41.83 14.22 -46.43
N ASN A 552 -41.22 13.04 -46.38
CA ASN A 552 -40.88 12.31 -47.60
C ASN A 552 -42.12 11.95 -48.41
N ALA A 553 -43.18 11.42 -47.77
CA ALA A 553 -44.44 11.17 -48.39
C ALA A 553 -45.09 12.41 -49.05
N SER A 554 -45.09 13.54 -48.31
CA SER A 554 -45.64 14.83 -48.82
C SER A 554 -44.82 15.42 -49.98
N ARG A 555 -43.51 15.20 -50.01
CA ARG A 555 -42.62 15.68 -51.06
C ARG A 555 -42.97 15.00 -52.41
N HIS A 556 -43.27 13.71 -52.38
CA HIS A 556 -43.50 12.91 -53.57
C HIS A 556 -44.99 12.67 -53.94
N THR A 557 -45.91 13.32 -53.18
CA THR A 557 -47.34 13.24 -53.43
C THR A 557 -47.91 14.62 -53.73
N GLU A 558 -48.74 14.76 -54.73
CA GLU A 558 -49.49 15.97 -55.08
C GLU A 558 -50.98 15.62 -55.26
N GLU A 559 -51.85 16.42 -54.64
CA GLU A 559 -53.33 16.22 -54.67
C GLU A 559 -53.75 14.79 -54.25
N GLY A 560 -52.95 14.14 -53.35
CA GLY A 560 -53.11 12.75 -52.96
C GLY A 560 -53.44 12.59 -51.48
N ARG A 561 -53.17 11.37 -51.01
CA ARG A 561 -53.45 10.99 -49.63
C ARG A 561 -52.21 10.41 -48.97
N ILE A 562 -51.96 10.82 -47.71
CA ILE A 562 -50.92 10.22 -46.85
C ILE A 562 -51.63 9.64 -45.64
N THR A 563 -51.47 8.35 -45.38
CA THR A 563 -52.12 7.64 -44.28
C THR A 563 -51.03 7.11 -43.32
N VAL A 564 -51.23 7.38 -42.04
CA VAL A 564 -50.39 6.85 -40.95
C VAL A 564 -51.26 5.87 -40.16
N ASP A 565 -50.93 4.60 -40.21
CA ASP A 565 -51.68 3.55 -39.52
C ASP A 565 -50.83 2.92 -38.42
N ALA A 566 -51.35 2.68 -37.22
CA ALA A 566 -50.74 1.88 -36.18
C ALA A 566 -51.55 0.60 -35.93
N LYS A 567 -50.89 -0.56 -35.91
CA LYS A 567 -51.50 -1.87 -35.69
C LYS A 567 -50.79 -2.66 -34.60
N ASP A 568 -51.54 -3.49 -33.91
CA ASP A 568 -51.03 -4.42 -32.92
C ASP A 568 -50.54 -5.71 -33.58
N THR A 569 -49.25 -6.08 -33.36
CA THR A 569 -48.64 -7.28 -33.90
C THR A 569 -47.93 -8.09 -32.78
N GLY A 570 -48.70 -8.48 -31.76
CA GLY A 570 -48.19 -9.27 -30.64
C GLY A 570 -47.38 -8.41 -29.67
N ASN A 571 -46.06 -8.64 -29.54
CA ASN A 571 -45.20 -7.84 -28.65
C ASN A 571 -44.75 -6.52 -29.26
N TRP A 572 -45.14 -6.19 -30.48
CA TRP A 572 -44.75 -5.02 -31.23
C TRP A 572 -45.99 -4.20 -31.64
N ALA A 573 -45.80 -2.90 -31.69
CA ALA A 573 -46.67 -2.04 -32.46
C ALA A 573 -46.04 -1.78 -33.82
N GLU A 574 -46.77 -1.99 -34.88
CA GLU A 574 -46.38 -1.73 -36.26
C GLU A 574 -47.00 -0.41 -36.69
N ILE A 575 -46.16 0.54 -37.09
CA ILE A 575 -46.60 1.84 -37.60
C ILE A 575 -46.20 1.93 -39.07
N SER A 576 -47.14 2.27 -39.92
CA SER A 576 -46.91 2.44 -41.36
C SER A 576 -47.29 3.84 -41.82
N VAL A 577 -46.49 4.38 -42.73
CA VAL A 577 -46.75 5.64 -43.45
C VAL A 577 -46.91 5.28 -44.93
N SER A 578 -48.09 5.47 -45.48
CA SER A 578 -48.41 5.17 -46.88
C SER A 578 -48.76 6.47 -47.61
N ASP A 579 -48.26 6.63 -48.81
CA ASP A 579 -48.55 7.74 -49.72
C ASP A 579 -49.16 7.19 -51.05
N THR A 580 -49.82 8.07 -51.77
CA THR A 580 -50.35 7.84 -53.12
C THR A 580 -49.52 8.58 -54.18
N GLY A 581 -48.22 8.73 -53.94
CA GLY A 581 -47.32 9.47 -54.81
C GLY A 581 -46.77 8.61 -55.98
N ARG A 582 -45.71 9.08 -56.60
CA ARG A 582 -45.07 8.44 -57.77
C ARG A 582 -44.34 7.12 -57.47
N GLY A 583 -44.22 6.75 -56.21
CA GLY A 583 -43.43 5.60 -55.79
C GLY A 583 -41.92 5.80 -55.93
N ILE A 584 -41.17 4.72 -55.73
CA ILE A 584 -39.69 4.65 -55.79
C ILE A 584 -39.28 3.73 -56.93
N ALA A 585 -38.34 4.16 -57.76
CA ALA A 585 -37.85 3.36 -58.87
C ALA A 585 -37.16 2.07 -58.37
N PRO A 586 -37.32 0.91 -59.03
CA PRO A 586 -36.72 -0.34 -58.58
C PRO A 586 -35.23 -0.32 -58.35
N GLU A 587 -34.51 0.50 -59.12
CA GLU A 587 -33.05 0.74 -59.04
C GLU A 587 -32.65 1.51 -57.77
N ASP A 588 -33.54 2.34 -57.23
CA ASP A 588 -33.24 3.17 -56.03
C ASP A 588 -33.54 2.38 -54.72
N VAL A 589 -34.46 1.42 -54.76
CA VAL A 589 -34.93 0.68 -53.55
C VAL A 589 -33.79 0.10 -52.70
N PRO A 590 -32.69 -0.47 -53.25
CA PRO A 590 -31.58 -0.97 -52.43
C PRO A 590 -30.83 0.12 -51.67
N HIS A 591 -30.86 1.37 -52.16
CA HIS A 591 -30.01 2.47 -51.72
C HIS A 591 -30.71 3.51 -50.85
N ILE A 592 -32.05 3.51 -50.78
CA ILE A 592 -32.83 4.57 -50.06
C ILE A 592 -32.48 4.71 -48.59
N PHE A 593 -31.89 3.72 -47.95
CA PHE A 593 -31.48 3.78 -46.53
C PHE A 593 -29.96 4.02 -46.38
N GLU A 594 -29.22 4.22 -47.46
CA GLU A 594 -27.78 4.54 -47.42
C GLU A 594 -27.61 6.05 -47.05
N LYS A 595 -26.61 6.33 -46.22
CA LYS A 595 -26.34 7.73 -45.81
C LYS A 595 -25.89 8.57 -46.99
N GLY A 596 -26.60 9.67 -47.23
CA GLY A 596 -26.26 10.60 -48.31
C GLY A 596 -26.89 10.25 -49.65
N TYR A 597 -27.65 9.14 -49.77
CA TYR A 597 -28.34 8.79 -50.99
C TYR A 597 -29.68 9.58 -51.12
N THR A 598 -29.85 10.27 -52.25
CA THR A 598 -31.06 11.01 -52.62
C THR A 598 -31.22 11.04 -54.12
N THR A 599 -32.47 10.95 -54.60
CA THR A 599 -32.83 11.10 -56.01
C THR A 599 -33.33 12.46 -56.39
N ASP A 600 -33.58 13.32 -55.38
CA ASP A 600 -34.04 14.70 -55.52
C ASP A 600 -33.20 15.67 -54.65
N GLU A 601 -33.54 16.96 -54.63
CA GLU A 601 -32.91 17.93 -53.72
C GLU A 601 -33.18 17.58 -52.25
N GLY A 602 -32.09 17.14 -51.52
CA GLY A 602 -32.15 16.80 -50.11
C GLY A 602 -30.85 16.23 -49.62
N SER A 603 -30.67 16.11 -48.27
CA SER A 603 -29.44 15.67 -47.65
C SER A 603 -29.17 14.14 -47.77
N GLY A 604 -30.18 13.35 -48.14
CA GLY A 604 -30.12 11.88 -48.16
C GLY A 604 -29.90 11.21 -46.78
N LEU A 605 -30.06 11.97 -45.69
CA LEU A 605 -29.81 11.48 -44.33
C LEU A 605 -31.08 11.01 -43.61
N GLY A 606 -32.26 11.53 -44.00
CA GLY A 606 -33.50 11.34 -43.25
C GLY A 606 -33.90 9.88 -43.04
N LEU A 607 -33.91 9.05 -44.08
CA LEU A 607 -34.29 7.62 -43.99
C LEU A 607 -33.23 6.79 -43.28
N ALA A 608 -31.94 7.12 -43.42
CA ALA A 608 -30.85 6.45 -42.70
C ALA A 608 -30.98 6.70 -41.19
N ILE A 609 -31.23 7.94 -40.79
CA ILE A 609 -31.46 8.33 -39.37
C ILE A 609 -32.71 7.65 -38.81
N CYS A 610 -33.81 7.63 -39.57
CA CYS A 610 -35.00 6.88 -39.15
C CYS A 610 -34.70 5.42 -38.87
N ARG A 611 -33.94 4.75 -39.71
CA ARG A 611 -33.54 3.35 -39.54
C ARG A 611 -32.66 3.14 -38.29
N GLU A 612 -31.67 4.02 -38.08
CA GLU A 612 -30.85 3.98 -36.87
C GLU A 612 -31.66 4.26 -35.60
N THR A 613 -32.58 5.21 -35.64
CA THR A 613 -33.47 5.56 -34.51
C THR A 613 -34.37 4.39 -34.14
N ILE A 614 -34.98 3.74 -35.12
CA ILE A 614 -35.85 2.57 -34.88
C ILE A 614 -35.06 1.38 -34.39
N ALA A 615 -33.85 1.16 -34.90
CA ALA A 615 -32.95 0.12 -34.40
C ALA A 615 -32.53 0.36 -32.94
N LEU A 616 -32.30 1.61 -32.49
CA LEU A 616 -32.07 1.96 -31.08
C LEU A 616 -33.26 1.60 -30.18
N HIS A 617 -34.50 1.65 -30.72
CA HIS A 617 -35.71 1.21 -30.04
C HIS A 617 -35.93 -0.32 -30.12
N GLY A 618 -34.97 -1.06 -30.70
CA GLY A 618 -35.05 -2.51 -30.87
C GLY A 618 -35.98 -2.96 -32.02
N GLY A 619 -36.53 -2.00 -32.79
CA GLY A 619 -37.41 -2.27 -33.93
C GLY A 619 -36.69 -2.29 -35.28
N GLU A 620 -37.45 -2.40 -36.36
CA GLU A 620 -36.97 -2.43 -37.73
C GLU A 620 -37.81 -1.45 -38.60
N LEU A 621 -37.12 -0.67 -39.47
CA LEU A 621 -37.73 0.16 -40.48
C LEU A 621 -37.51 -0.45 -41.86
N SER A 622 -38.55 -0.65 -42.64
CA SER A 622 -38.52 -1.23 -43.99
C SER A 622 -39.48 -0.51 -44.96
N LEU A 623 -39.21 -0.68 -46.25
CA LEU A 623 -40.12 -0.34 -47.34
C LEU A 623 -41.01 -1.56 -47.57
N ALA A 624 -42.30 -1.48 -47.20
CA ALA A 624 -43.24 -2.60 -47.30
C ALA A 624 -43.78 -2.78 -48.70
N ALA A 625 -44.01 -1.70 -49.43
CA ALA A 625 -44.50 -1.70 -50.82
C ALA A 625 -44.10 -0.41 -51.53
N THR A 626 -43.89 -0.45 -52.82
CA THR A 626 -43.72 0.73 -53.67
C THR A 626 -44.14 0.41 -55.10
N GLY A 627 -44.63 1.39 -55.81
CA GLY A 627 -45.07 1.28 -57.18
C GLY A 627 -45.72 2.57 -57.71
N PRO A 628 -46.32 2.55 -58.89
CA PRO A 628 -46.90 3.77 -59.50
C PRO A 628 -48.11 4.36 -58.73
N GLU A 629 -48.63 3.67 -57.75
CA GLU A 629 -49.72 4.11 -56.88
C GLU A 629 -49.26 4.60 -55.51
N GLY A 630 -47.91 4.70 -55.28
CA GLY A 630 -47.30 5.23 -54.05
C GLY A 630 -46.35 4.28 -53.34
N SER A 631 -45.92 4.66 -52.12
CA SER A 631 -45.03 3.87 -51.29
C SER A 631 -45.57 3.67 -49.88
N VAL A 632 -45.13 2.58 -49.22
CA VAL A 632 -45.49 2.26 -47.84
C VAL A 632 -44.19 1.99 -47.07
N PHE A 633 -43.84 2.89 -46.16
CA PHE A 633 -42.79 2.67 -45.16
C PHE A 633 -43.43 2.12 -43.90
N ARG A 634 -42.77 1.15 -43.26
CA ARG A 634 -43.24 0.48 -42.07
C ARG A 634 -42.11 0.32 -41.07
N PHE A 635 -42.42 0.63 -39.79
CA PHE A 635 -41.51 0.38 -38.70
C PHE A 635 -42.18 -0.28 -37.51
N THR A 636 -41.42 -0.97 -36.69
CA THR A 636 -41.87 -1.67 -35.50
C THR A 636 -41.26 -1.05 -34.26
N VAL A 637 -42.03 -0.97 -33.15
CA VAL A 637 -41.53 -0.52 -31.85
C VAL A 637 -42.02 -1.50 -30.78
N PRO A 638 -41.19 -1.91 -29.81
CA PRO A 638 -41.64 -2.80 -28.75
C PRO A 638 -42.73 -2.14 -27.91
N LYS A 639 -43.71 -2.92 -27.47
CA LYS A 639 -44.71 -2.48 -26.51
C LYS A 639 -44.11 -2.49 -25.10
N GLU A 640 -44.63 -1.60 -24.25
CA GLU A 640 -44.32 -1.63 -22.85
C GLU A 640 -44.98 -2.84 -22.20
N ASP A 641 -44.21 -3.73 -21.59
CA ASP A 641 -44.76 -4.86 -20.84
C ASP A 641 -45.61 -4.33 -19.68
N ARG A 642 -46.89 -4.69 -19.66
CA ARG A 642 -47.75 -4.49 -18.49
C ARG A 642 -47.24 -5.45 -17.39
N SER A 643 -46.22 -5.04 -16.58
CA SER A 643 -45.88 -5.72 -15.34
C SER A 643 -46.90 -5.45 -14.24
#